data_47d5b32205c9c2e08658ea4d369985bb
#
_entry.id   47d5b32205c9c2e08658ea4d369985bb
#
_cell.length_a   1.000
_cell.length_b   1.000
_cell.length_c   1.000
_cell.angle_alpha   90.00
_cell.angle_beta   90.00
_cell.angle_gamma   90.00
#
_symmetry.space_group_name_H-M   'P 1'
#
loop_
_entity.id
_entity.type
_entity.pdbx_description
1 polymer ?
#
loop_
_entity_poly.entity_id
_entity_poly.type
_entity_poly.pdbx_seq_one_letter_code
_entity_poly.pdbx_strand_id
1 'polypeptide(L)'
;MWLYRGKLQRRTQLPEFVAKLNEQVQVDLNQELTIRTILQALDQLGQRLVEDPLFFTEALTRQGLAEEKIQETIQEAVGILNQEALMKKIQRELGGIPGEIEHINEEQKILEGWLPVGVLGHVTSSNDPLIGFLSLVEGLITGNINLVKTSVDNYEIPLLLCQALLEIEPLLASRIYLFPIPSTEQTLLGEIFACCDKIAVWGSEKAVSGVKNLAPVGVEVVSWGHRISFAYFTPSGRNTEAMQALAKEVCLNEQQACSAPQVVYFETADRKELMAFAKELAAIFEGVSPNYPQGKLSIAEQAELTTQVEVAKLAEIMGDQNVLEGANYRLFVKFDASLEASPLYRTLIVKPMNRQDIISKLRGFRHYLQTVGLSCGQSEIAEISSKLYATGVTKITNPGQMLMGYTGEPHDGGYALAHYVKKVSLSNQSLPRGLALLAEMKPPQPMNVNTPVLHKEAFGKQESPTANGQLIIKSGGSSGQSVYAYHTYPDAAETYRSTAHAMISAGMRADDRVMNLFYGGELYGGFISMYEAVTRVGATQLPMQAAPDLQFVAKEIKAHKVNVLIGMPTYLIKLFTEAGEQLKAAKLEKVFYGGEQFEPALQQQLEKEFGITIHSLTYGCNEIGTIGYVCEYCKNGEHHLHPTKYLEILALDQDEPVPMGETGRIVLTPVNGEATRIKRYELGDLGRFVVEPCPCGRQTPKFELQGRFGDSFKFATNLVSYQKFQQILAEHYDYHDFLQLVIDYYHDKERLLIVAEEYFPDLEATLKREYPEIKETLQYQLGIVTQQLQEYQISSSGKMRRVVDLRVASTLSGTKTC
;
A
#
# COMPACT_ATOMS: atom_id res chain seq x y z
N MET A 1 1.38 -37.49 2.53
CA MET A 1 2.04 -36.56 3.48
C MET A 1 1.17 -35.34 3.60
N TRP A 2 1.20 -34.61 4.71
CA TRP A 2 0.48 -33.37 4.92
C TRP A 2 1.42 -32.37 5.63
N LEU A 3 1.15 -31.08 5.52
CA LEU A 3 2.01 -30.02 6.03
C LEU A 3 1.40 -29.43 7.32
N TYR A 4 2.23 -29.39 8.37
CA TYR A 4 1.93 -28.78 9.65
C TYR A 4 3.16 -28.09 10.23
N ARG A 5 3.05 -26.81 10.55
CA ARG A 5 4.16 -26.01 11.10
C ARG A 5 5.47 -26.18 10.35
N GLY A 6 5.41 -26.12 9.02
CA GLY A 6 6.57 -26.26 8.16
C GLY A 6 7.14 -27.68 8.03
N LYS A 7 6.57 -28.68 8.72
CA LYS A 7 7.04 -30.06 8.70
C LYS A 7 6.07 -30.98 7.99
N LEU A 8 6.62 -31.85 7.15
CA LEU A 8 5.85 -32.91 6.52
C LEU A 8 5.54 -34.02 7.52
N GLN A 9 4.27 -34.37 7.64
CA GLN A 9 3.75 -35.40 8.53
C GLN A 9 3.22 -36.61 7.72
N ARG A 10 3.24 -37.80 8.33
CA ARG A 10 2.67 -39.00 7.70
C ARG A 10 1.15 -38.96 7.75
N ARG A 11 0.51 -39.43 6.69
CA ARG A 11 -0.96 -39.47 6.61
C ARG A 11 -1.63 -40.25 7.74
N THR A 12 -0.98 -41.30 8.25
CA THR A 12 -1.48 -42.13 9.37
C THR A 12 -1.65 -41.34 10.65
N GLN A 13 -1.00 -40.20 10.80
CA GLN A 13 -1.09 -39.33 11.98
C GLN A 13 -2.19 -38.27 11.86
N LEU A 14 -2.78 -38.14 10.68
CA LEU A 14 -3.73 -37.05 10.39
C LEU A 14 -5.03 -37.17 11.23
N PRO A 15 -5.69 -38.33 11.42
CA PRO A 15 -6.91 -38.40 12.23
C PRO A 15 -6.68 -38.05 13.70
N GLU A 16 -5.55 -38.46 14.28
CA GLU A 16 -5.20 -38.07 15.66
C GLU A 16 -4.93 -36.58 15.80
N PHE A 17 -4.30 -35.99 14.79
CA PHE A 17 -4.03 -34.55 14.75
C PHE A 17 -5.32 -33.75 14.61
N VAL A 18 -6.22 -34.14 13.70
CA VAL A 18 -7.47 -33.43 13.45
C VAL A 18 -8.34 -33.43 14.69
N ALA A 19 -8.35 -34.50 15.49
CA ALA A 19 -9.04 -34.54 16.78
C ALA A 19 -8.55 -33.47 17.79
N LYS A 20 -7.31 -32.97 17.62
CA LYS A 20 -6.70 -31.90 18.44
C LYS A 20 -6.56 -30.56 17.68
N LEU A 21 -7.06 -30.49 16.46
CA LEU A 21 -6.86 -29.34 15.59
C LEU A 21 -7.39 -28.04 16.21
N ASN A 22 -8.55 -28.10 16.86
CA ASN A 22 -9.15 -26.93 17.51
C ASN A 22 -8.26 -26.37 18.64
N GLU A 23 -7.64 -27.22 19.43
CA GLU A 23 -6.69 -26.79 20.49
C GLU A 23 -5.47 -26.12 19.87
N GLN A 24 -4.96 -26.70 18.77
CA GLN A 24 -3.81 -26.14 18.06
C GLN A 24 -4.11 -24.78 17.41
N VAL A 25 -5.28 -24.64 16.79
CA VAL A 25 -5.76 -23.37 16.22
C VAL A 25 -5.83 -22.28 17.30
N GLN A 26 -6.32 -22.58 18.49
CA GLN A 26 -6.36 -21.63 19.61
C GLN A 26 -4.95 -21.13 20.00
N VAL A 27 -3.95 -22.02 19.99
CA VAL A 27 -2.55 -21.64 20.23
C VAL A 27 -2.03 -20.72 19.13
N ASP A 28 -2.36 -21.04 17.87
CA ASP A 28 -1.86 -20.28 16.71
C ASP A 28 -2.58 -18.91 16.53
N LEU A 29 -3.82 -18.78 17.01
CA LEU A 29 -4.54 -17.50 17.07
C LEU A 29 -3.86 -16.48 18.02
N ASN A 30 -3.13 -16.95 19.04
CA ASN A 30 -2.38 -16.10 19.94
C ASN A 30 -1.03 -15.62 19.36
N GLN A 31 -0.62 -16.14 18.19
CA GLN A 31 0.63 -15.71 17.56
C GLN A 31 0.38 -14.45 16.73
N GLU A 32 1.16 -13.43 17.02
CA GLU A 32 1.09 -12.18 16.28
C GLU A 32 1.93 -12.28 15.00
N LEU A 33 1.31 -11.94 13.89
CA LEU A 33 1.97 -11.80 12.58
C LEU A 33 1.30 -10.66 11.82
N THR A 34 2.09 -9.69 11.39
CA THR A 34 1.55 -8.55 10.67
C THR A 34 1.33 -8.86 9.19
N ILE A 35 0.33 -8.25 8.57
CA ILE A 35 0.10 -8.36 7.13
C ILE A 35 1.32 -7.88 6.34
N ARG A 36 2.04 -6.88 6.82
CA ARG A 36 3.24 -6.36 6.18
C ARG A 36 4.36 -7.39 6.13
N THR A 37 4.58 -8.16 7.19
CA THR A 37 5.53 -9.28 7.21
C THR A 37 5.13 -10.35 6.18
N ILE A 38 3.83 -10.65 6.11
CA ILE A 38 3.30 -11.62 5.13
C ILE A 38 3.57 -11.16 3.70
N LEU A 39 3.27 -9.89 3.39
CA LEU A 39 3.49 -9.32 2.06
C LEU A 39 4.96 -9.33 1.65
N GLN A 40 5.86 -9.01 2.57
CA GLN A 40 7.31 -9.08 2.33
C GLN A 40 7.77 -10.50 2.04
N ALA A 41 7.28 -11.48 2.79
CA ALA A 41 7.64 -12.89 2.57
C ALA A 41 7.12 -13.40 1.21
N LEU A 42 5.92 -13.00 0.81
CA LEU A 42 5.35 -13.34 -0.49
C LEU A 42 6.15 -12.73 -1.64
N ASP A 43 6.55 -11.46 -1.53
CA ASP A 43 7.39 -10.79 -2.53
C ASP A 43 8.76 -11.46 -2.68
N GLN A 44 9.39 -11.84 -1.56
CA GLN A 44 10.66 -12.58 -1.56
C GLN A 44 10.51 -13.96 -2.22
N LEU A 45 9.38 -14.63 -2.03
CA LEU A 45 9.10 -15.89 -2.75
C LEU A 45 8.97 -15.62 -4.25
N GLY A 46 8.31 -14.55 -4.65
CA GLY A 46 8.23 -14.12 -6.06
C GLY A 46 9.61 -13.86 -6.67
N GLN A 47 10.49 -13.17 -5.93
CA GLN A 47 11.88 -12.94 -6.36
C GLN A 47 12.67 -14.25 -6.49
N ARG A 48 12.51 -15.17 -5.53
CA ARG A 48 13.15 -16.50 -5.59
C ARG A 48 12.69 -17.31 -6.79
N LEU A 49 11.42 -17.23 -7.19
CA LEU A 49 10.90 -17.88 -8.40
C LEU A 49 11.53 -17.34 -9.69
N VAL A 50 11.96 -16.08 -9.70
CA VAL A 50 12.68 -15.46 -10.83
C VAL A 50 14.16 -15.87 -10.82
N GLU A 51 14.80 -15.84 -9.66
CA GLU A 51 16.24 -16.09 -9.53
C GLU A 51 16.61 -17.57 -9.59
N ASP A 52 15.80 -18.45 -9.02
CA ASP A 52 16.00 -19.91 -9.00
C ASP A 52 14.67 -20.65 -9.23
N PRO A 53 14.17 -20.71 -10.47
CA PRO A 53 12.92 -21.38 -10.80
C PRO A 53 13.01 -22.91 -10.82
N LEU A 54 14.19 -23.51 -10.67
CA LEU A 54 14.42 -24.96 -10.94
C LEU A 54 13.50 -25.87 -10.13
N PHE A 55 13.38 -25.65 -8.81
CA PHE A 55 12.54 -26.49 -7.94
C PHE A 55 11.07 -26.48 -8.38
N PHE A 56 10.58 -25.35 -8.86
CA PHE A 56 9.20 -25.17 -9.32
C PHE A 56 9.01 -25.71 -10.73
N THR A 57 9.95 -25.44 -11.64
CA THR A 57 9.97 -25.97 -13.01
C THR A 57 9.95 -27.50 -13.04
N GLU A 58 10.77 -28.15 -12.21
CA GLU A 58 10.80 -29.61 -12.12
C GLU A 58 9.48 -30.22 -11.66
N ALA A 59 8.79 -29.56 -10.72
CA ALA A 59 7.49 -30.01 -10.24
C ALA A 59 6.40 -29.89 -11.32
N LEU A 60 6.37 -28.77 -12.06
CA LEU A 60 5.44 -28.57 -13.18
C LEU A 60 5.71 -29.56 -14.33
N THR A 61 6.99 -29.85 -14.60
CA THR A 61 7.40 -30.88 -15.60
C THR A 61 6.92 -32.26 -15.19
N ARG A 62 7.03 -32.65 -13.91
CA ARG A 62 6.49 -33.91 -13.39
C ARG A 62 4.99 -34.04 -13.54
N GLN A 63 4.27 -32.93 -13.49
CA GLN A 63 2.83 -32.89 -13.78
C GLN A 63 2.49 -32.97 -15.27
N GLY A 64 3.49 -32.96 -16.16
CA GLY A 64 3.33 -33.13 -17.60
C GLY A 64 2.96 -31.83 -18.35
N LEU A 65 3.20 -30.66 -17.78
CA LEU A 65 3.00 -29.38 -18.45
C LEU A 65 4.06 -29.18 -19.54
N ALA A 66 3.65 -28.60 -20.68
CA ALA A 66 4.57 -28.19 -21.74
C ALA A 66 5.44 -26.99 -21.30
N GLU A 67 6.62 -26.87 -21.91
CA GLU A 67 7.61 -25.82 -21.56
C GLU A 67 7.01 -24.40 -21.57
N GLU A 68 6.26 -24.04 -22.59
CA GLU A 68 5.60 -22.73 -22.70
C GLU A 68 4.62 -22.48 -21.55
N LYS A 69 3.85 -23.53 -21.20
CA LYS A 69 2.88 -23.44 -20.09
C LYS A 69 3.58 -23.34 -18.73
N ILE A 70 4.75 -23.98 -18.57
CA ILE A 70 5.58 -23.84 -17.36
C ILE A 70 6.01 -22.38 -17.19
N GLN A 71 6.50 -21.73 -18.26
CA GLN A 71 6.93 -20.34 -18.21
C GLN A 71 5.76 -19.39 -17.90
N GLU A 72 4.61 -19.59 -18.50
CA GLU A 72 3.39 -18.85 -18.19
C GLU A 72 2.99 -19.01 -16.72
N THR A 73 3.01 -20.24 -16.20
CA THR A 73 2.64 -20.54 -14.80
C THR A 73 3.60 -19.89 -13.80
N ILE A 74 4.90 -19.85 -14.12
CA ILE A 74 5.91 -19.14 -13.29
C ILE A 74 5.62 -17.64 -13.30
N GLN A 75 5.39 -17.05 -14.47
CA GLN A 75 5.09 -15.62 -14.58
C GLN A 75 3.80 -15.24 -13.83
N GLU A 76 2.78 -16.08 -13.91
CA GLU A 76 1.54 -15.92 -13.19
C GLU A 76 1.77 -15.98 -11.66
N ALA A 77 2.53 -16.97 -11.18
CA ALA A 77 2.89 -17.10 -9.77
C ALA A 77 3.66 -15.87 -9.27
N VAL A 78 4.65 -15.36 -10.04
CA VAL A 78 5.41 -14.16 -9.70
C VAL A 78 4.49 -12.92 -9.67
N GLY A 79 3.56 -12.80 -10.61
CA GLY A 79 2.57 -11.71 -10.63
C GLY A 79 1.66 -11.69 -9.42
N ILE A 80 1.19 -12.87 -8.98
CA ILE A 80 0.35 -13.06 -7.78
C ILE A 80 1.10 -12.67 -6.50
N LEU A 81 2.41 -12.94 -6.44
CA LEU A 81 3.23 -12.76 -5.24
C LEU A 81 3.79 -11.34 -5.10
N ASN A 82 3.65 -10.50 -6.11
CA ASN A 82 4.20 -9.16 -6.10
C ASN A 82 3.55 -8.29 -5.00
N GLN A 83 4.36 -7.74 -4.09
CA GLN A 83 3.89 -6.95 -2.94
C GLN A 83 3.04 -5.75 -3.35
N GLU A 84 3.44 -5.02 -4.40
CA GLU A 84 2.72 -3.85 -4.88
C GLU A 84 1.33 -4.24 -5.42
N ALA A 85 1.25 -5.33 -6.19
CA ALA A 85 0.00 -5.86 -6.70
C ALA A 85 -0.94 -6.31 -5.56
N LEU A 86 -0.40 -6.99 -4.55
CA LEU A 86 -1.16 -7.44 -3.37
C LEU A 86 -1.65 -6.25 -2.53
N MET A 87 -0.83 -5.22 -2.33
CA MET A 87 -1.24 -3.98 -1.65
C MET A 87 -2.35 -3.26 -2.41
N LYS A 88 -2.25 -3.14 -3.74
CA LYS A 88 -3.31 -2.58 -4.58
C LYS A 88 -4.61 -3.37 -4.46
N LYS A 89 -4.51 -4.72 -4.41
CA LYS A 89 -5.66 -5.59 -4.19
C LYS A 89 -6.32 -5.33 -2.83
N ILE A 90 -5.54 -5.29 -1.74
CA ILE A 90 -6.02 -4.99 -0.39
C ILE A 90 -6.69 -3.61 -0.36
N GLN A 91 -6.02 -2.59 -0.87
CA GLN A 91 -6.55 -1.22 -0.87
C GLN A 91 -7.86 -1.11 -1.67
N ARG A 92 -7.93 -1.78 -2.82
CA ARG A 92 -9.12 -1.75 -3.67
C ARG A 92 -10.30 -2.49 -3.05
N GLU A 93 -10.06 -3.66 -2.47
CA GLU A 93 -11.13 -4.54 -1.98
C GLU A 93 -11.60 -4.20 -0.56
N LEU A 94 -10.72 -3.66 0.29
CA LEU A 94 -10.99 -3.41 1.70
C LEU A 94 -10.89 -1.93 2.11
N GLY A 95 -10.20 -1.11 1.30
CA GLY A 95 -9.93 0.29 1.61
C GLY A 95 -8.87 0.50 2.70
N GLY A 96 -8.31 -0.57 3.28
CA GLY A 96 -7.31 -0.52 4.34
C GLY A 96 -6.73 -1.90 4.66
N ILE A 97 -5.64 -1.93 5.38
CA ILE A 97 -4.93 -3.17 5.73
C ILE A 97 -5.67 -3.92 6.84
N PRO A 98 -5.97 -5.22 6.70
CA PRO A 98 -6.55 -6.01 7.79
C PRO A 98 -5.68 -5.98 9.05
N GLY A 99 -6.31 -5.81 10.20
CA GLY A 99 -5.62 -5.63 11.48
C GLY A 99 -5.35 -4.16 11.85
N GLU A 100 -5.51 -3.24 10.91
CA GLU A 100 -5.47 -1.79 11.18
C GLU A 100 -6.90 -1.30 11.43
N ILE A 101 -7.10 -0.64 12.58
CA ILE A 101 -8.41 -0.07 12.97
C ILE A 101 -8.31 1.45 12.88
N GLU A 102 -9.18 2.04 12.08
CA GLU A 102 -9.19 3.47 11.83
C GLU A 102 -10.21 4.21 12.71
N HIS A 103 -9.88 5.44 13.03
CA HIS A 103 -10.74 6.35 13.77
C HIS A 103 -11.85 6.89 12.87
N ILE A 104 -13.11 6.71 13.25
CA ILE A 104 -14.26 7.20 12.48
C ILE A 104 -15.03 8.32 13.19
N ASN A 105 -14.92 8.40 14.50
CA ASN A 105 -15.55 9.45 15.29
C ASN A 105 -14.70 9.78 16.52
N GLU A 106 -14.01 10.91 16.49
CA GLU A 106 -13.13 11.36 17.57
C GLU A 106 -13.90 11.70 18.85
N GLU A 107 -15.04 12.33 18.74
CA GLU A 107 -15.84 12.75 19.88
C GLU A 107 -16.38 11.55 20.67
N GLN A 108 -16.86 10.54 19.96
CA GLN A 108 -17.36 9.30 20.55
C GLN A 108 -16.26 8.25 20.75
N LYS A 109 -15.03 8.51 20.30
CA LYS A 109 -13.89 7.59 20.34
C LYS A 109 -14.24 6.22 19.76
N ILE A 110 -14.83 6.22 18.57
CA ILE A 110 -15.17 5.01 17.82
C ILE A 110 -14.11 4.74 16.77
N LEU A 111 -13.57 3.55 16.80
CA LEU A 111 -12.62 3.00 15.84
C LEU A 111 -13.27 1.86 15.07
N GLU A 112 -13.03 1.75 13.77
CA GLU A 112 -13.47 0.62 12.96
C GLU A 112 -12.34 0.10 12.07
N GLY A 113 -12.37 -1.20 11.77
CA GLY A 113 -11.41 -1.80 10.88
C GLY A 113 -11.81 -3.19 10.41
N TRP A 114 -11.02 -3.73 9.52
CA TRP A 114 -11.12 -5.10 9.07
C TRP A 114 -10.21 -5.98 9.91
N LEU A 115 -10.75 -7.06 10.48
CA LEU A 115 -9.96 -8.13 11.09
C LEU A 115 -10.18 -9.44 10.33
N PRO A 116 -9.21 -10.39 10.39
CA PRO A 116 -9.42 -11.73 9.87
C PRO A 116 -10.70 -12.36 10.46
N VAL A 117 -11.37 -13.20 9.68
CA VAL A 117 -12.47 -14.00 10.26
C VAL A 117 -11.97 -14.90 11.38
N GLY A 118 -10.74 -15.40 11.28
CA GLY A 118 -10.04 -16.27 12.23
C GLY A 118 -9.42 -17.45 11.51
N VAL A 119 -10.21 -18.49 11.26
CA VAL A 119 -9.81 -19.72 10.57
C VAL A 119 -10.55 -19.83 9.24
N LEU A 120 -9.81 -19.81 8.16
CA LEU A 120 -10.34 -19.94 6.81
C LEU A 120 -10.03 -21.32 6.25
N GLY A 121 -11.07 -22.09 5.96
CA GLY A 121 -10.95 -23.34 5.22
C GLY A 121 -10.87 -23.08 3.72
N HIS A 122 -10.04 -23.82 2.99
CA HIS A 122 -9.95 -23.78 1.54
C HIS A 122 -10.16 -25.16 0.97
N VAL A 123 -11.10 -25.30 0.06
CA VAL A 123 -11.31 -26.52 -0.73
C VAL A 123 -11.03 -26.20 -2.17
N THR A 124 -9.94 -26.76 -2.71
CA THR A 124 -9.43 -26.38 -4.05
C THR A 124 -9.64 -27.48 -5.07
N SER A 125 -9.85 -27.07 -6.31
CA SER A 125 -10.00 -27.96 -7.46
C SER A 125 -8.64 -28.52 -7.93
N SER A 126 -8.68 -29.50 -8.85
CA SER A 126 -7.48 -30.15 -9.40
C SER A 126 -7.08 -29.68 -10.78
N ASN A 127 -7.88 -28.81 -11.41
CA ASN A 127 -7.69 -28.42 -12.81
C ASN A 127 -6.69 -27.29 -13.04
N ASP A 128 -6.28 -26.60 -11.97
CA ASP A 128 -5.29 -25.52 -12.03
C ASP A 128 -4.23 -25.74 -10.94
N PRO A 129 -2.93 -25.76 -11.29
CA PRO A 129 -1.85 -26.02 -10.33
C PRO A 129 -1.67 -24.92 -9.30
N LEU A 130 -2.05 -23.68 -9.59
CA LEU A 130 -1.86 -22.53 -8.72
C LEU A 130 -3.07 -22.20 -7.83
N ILE A 131 -4.28 -22.67 -8.16
CA ILE A 131 -5.51 -22.26 -7.47
C ILE A 131 -5.46 -22.49 -5.96
N GLY A 132 -4.83 -23.58 -5.52
CA GLY A 132 -4.67 -23.89 -4.11
C GLY A 132 -3.76 -22.90 -3.39
N PHE A 133 -2.72 -22.44 -4.07
CA PHE A 133 -1.80 -21.47 -3.52
C PHE A 133 -2.35 -20.04 -3.62
N LEU A 134 -3.03 -19.68 -4.71
CA LEU A 134 -3.71 -18.38 -4.84
C LEU A 134 -4.75 -18.18 -3.72
N SER A 135 -5.58 -19.18 -3.47
CA SER A 135 -6.58 -19.14 -2.41
C SER A 135 -5.92 -18.97 -1.03
N LEU A 136 -4.79 -19.67 -0.80
CA LEU A 136 -3.99 -19.50 0.41
C LEU A 136 -3.42 -18.10 0.55
N VAL A 137 -2.86 -17.51 -0.51
CA VAL A 137 -2.31 -16.14 -0.51
C VAL A 137 -3.38 -15.13 -0.09
N GLU A 138 -4.60 -15.24 -0.62
CA GLU A 138 -5.72 -14.39 -0.23
C GLU A 138 -6.08 -14.53 1.26
N GLY A 139 -6.05 -15.75 1.78
CA GLY A 139 -6.25 -16.02 3.21
C GLY A 139 -5.12 -15.49 4.08
N LEU A 140 -3.88 -15.54 3.62
CA LEU A 140 -2.72 -15.00 4.34
C LEU A 140 -2.74 -13.47 4.41
N ILE A 141 -2.96 -12.78 3.29
CA ILE A 141 -2.98 -11.31 3.25
C ILE A 141 -4.20 -10.70 3.96
N THR A 142 -5.18 -11.53 4.34
CA THR A 142 -6.27 -11.15 5.24
C THR A 142 -6.01 -11.53 6.71
N GLY A 143 -4.87 -12.18 7.01
CA GLY A 143 -4.41 -12.48 8.37
C GLY A 143 -4.98 -13.77 8.97
N ASN A 144 -5.67 -14.59 8.19
CA ASN A 144 -6.31 -15.81 8.68
C ASN A 144 -5.31 -16.95 8.91
N ILE A 145 -5.69 -17.87 9.79
CA ILE A 145 -5.16 -19.23 9.78
C ILE A 145 -5.83 -19.98 8.64
N ASN A 146 -5.06 -20.65 7.80
CA ASN A 146 -5.54 -21.26 6.57
C ASN A 146 -5.46 -22.79 6.64
N LEU A 147 -6.61 -23.44 6.56
CA LEU A 147 -6.76 -24.90 6.50
C LEU A 147 -7.03 -25.30 5.04
N VAL A 148 -5.99 -25.62 4.30
CA VAL A 148 -6.07 -25.87 2.86
C VAL A 148 -6.26 -27.36 2.59
N LYS A 149 -7.43 -27.74 2.09
CA LYS A 149 -7.70 -29.07 1.56
C LYS A 149 -7.46 -29.07 0.06
N THR A 150 -6.42 -29.79 -0.38
CA THR A 150 -6.14 -30.04 -1.79
C THR A 150 -6.67 -31.41 -2.26
N SER A 151 -6.72 -31.62 -3.57
CA SER A 151 -6.85 -32.98 -4.12
C SER A 151 -5.59 -33.80 -3.81
N VAL A 152 -5.71 -35.11 -3.88
CA VAL A 152 -4.56 -36.02 -3.69
C VAL A 152 -3.61 -35.94 -4.90
N ASP A 153 -4.15 -35.58 -6.06
CA ASP A 153 -3.41 -35.54 -7.33
C ASP A 153 -2.72 -34.18 -7.60
N ASN A 154 -3.23 -33.11 -6.99
CA ASN A 154 -2.71 -31.74 -7.18
C ASN A 154 -2.32 -31.07 -5.86
N TYR A 155 -1.50 -31.73 -5.03
CA TYR A 155 -1.03 -31.16 -3.77
C TYR A 155 0.44 -30.71 -3.83
N GLU A 156 1.22 -31.22 -4.81
CA GLU A 156 2.67 -31.04 -4.85
C GLU A 156 3.05 -29.57 -5.05
N ILE A 157 2.39 -28.87 -5.97
CA ILE A 157 2.70 -27.47 -6.26
C ILE A 157 2.40 -26.56 -5.07
N PRO A 158 1.19 -26.55 -4.46
CA PRO A 158 0.93 -25.78 -3.26
C PRO A 158 1.88 -26.14 -2.10
N LEU A 159 2.25 -27.42 -1.96
CA LEU A 159 3.17 -27.88 -0.91
C LEU A 159 4.57 -27.26 -1.08
N LEU A 160 5.14 -27.32 -2.29
CA LEU A 160 6.47 -26.75 -2.56
C LEU A 160 6.52 -25.25 -2.34
N LEU A 161 5.51 -24.53 -2.82
CA LEU A 161 5.42 -23.08 -2.60
C LEU A 161 5.26 -22.74 -1.11
N CYS A 162 4.45 -23.49 -0.36
CA CYS A 162 4.35 -23.34 1.09
C CYS A 162 5.68 -23.61 1.79
N GLN A 163 6.42 -24.66 1.40
CA GLN A 163 7.72 -24.94 2.00
C GLN A 163 8.73 -23.84 1.73
N ALA A 164 8.83 -23.37 0.48
CA ALA A 164 9.70 -22.25 0.12
C ALA A 164 9.34 -20.95 0.88
N LEU A 165 8.04 -20.69 1.06
CA LEU A 165 7.57 -19.54 1.83
C LEU A 165 7.93 -19.65 3.31
N LEU A 166 7.83 -20.83 3.89
CA LEU A 166 8.20 -21.09 5.30
C LEU A 166 9.70 -21.09 5.56
N GLU A 167 10.53 -21.33 4.55
CA GLU A 167 11.97 -21.11 4.63
C GLU A 167 12.30 -19.61 4.69
N ILE A 168 11.54 -18.78 3.99
CA ILE A 168 11.69 -17.33 3.98
C ILE A 168 11.19 -16.71 5.29
N GLU A 169 9.96 -17.07 5.73
CA GLU A 169 9.36 -16.55 6.95
C GLU A 169 8.77 -17.67 7.82
N PRO A 170 9.55 -18.19 8.77
CA PRO A 170 9.13 -19.30 9.64
C PRO A 170 7.91 -19.02 10.52
N LEU A 171 7.59 -17.74 10.83
CA LEU A 171 6.42 -17.36 11.62
C LEU A 171 5.10 -17.72 10.93
N LEU A 172 5.12 -17.81 9.59
CA LEU A 172 3.97 -18.28 8.79
C LEU A 172 3.56 -19.73 9.09
N ALA A 173 4.41 -20.49 9.78
CA ALA A 173 4.10 -21.87 10.17
C ALA A 173 2.84 -22.00 11.04
N SER A 174 2.44 -20.92 11.73
CA SER A 174 1.18 -20.87 12.51
C SER A 174 -0.04 -20.53 11.66
N ARG A 175 0.15 -20.18 10.39
CA ARG A 175 -0.90 -19.70 9.49
C ARG A 175 -1.22 -20.66 8.35
N ILE A 176 -0.42 -21.73 8.17
CA ILE A 176 -0.51 -22.61 6.98
C ILE A 176 -0.63 -24.08 7.41
N TYR A 177 -1.75 -24.69 7.03
CA TYR A 177 -2.03 -26.10 7.13
C TYR A 177 -2.45 -26.65 5.77
N LEU A 178 -1.83 -27.71 5.28
CA LEU A 178 -2.14 -28.28 3.97
C LEU A 178 -2.49 -29.77 4.11
N PHE A 179 -3.70 -30.13 3.69
CA PHE A 179 -4.28 -31.46 3.84
C PHE A 179 -4.66 -32.06 2.47
N PRO A 180 -3.87 -32.99 1.90
CA PRO A 180 -4.28 -33.73 0.71
C PRO A 180 -5.24 -34.86 1.09
N ILE A 181 -6.53 -34.53 1.21
CA ILE A 181 -7.61 -35.45 1.65
C ILE A 181 -8.58 -35.70 0.50
N PRO A 182 -8.90 -36.96 0.18
CA PRO A 182 -9.94 -37.27 -0.78
C PRO A 182 -11.31 -36.80 -0.30
N SER A 183 -12.16 -36.38 -1.22
CA SER A 183 -13.54 -35.96 -0.91
C SER A 183 -14.43 -37.07 -0.32
N THR A 184 -13.98 -38.32 -0.39
CA THR A 184 -14.66 -39.48 0.19
C THR A 184 -14.50 -39.62 1.70
N GLU A 185 -13.47 -38.97 2.29
CA GLU A 185 -13.22 -38.97 3.76
C GLU A 185 -14.06 -37.92 4.48
N GLN A 186 -15.38 -38.04 4.37
CA GLN A 186 -16.32 -37.03 4.83
C GLN A 186 -16.26 -36.75 6.34
N THR A 187 -16.02 -37.76 7.16
CA THR A 187 -15.89 -37.60 8.63
C THR A 187 -14.72 -36.67 8.97
N LEU A 188 -13.55 -36.95 8.41
CA LEU A 188 -12.34 -36.16 8.61
C LEU A 188 -12.47 -34.72 8.10
N LEU A 189 -13.10 -34.55 6.93
CA LEU A 189 -13.41 -33.24 6.39
C LEU A 189 -14.39 -32.48 7.28
N GLY A 190 -15.43 -33.14 7.82
CA GLY A 190 -16.37 -32.52 8.74
C GLY A 190 -15.71 -32.01 10.01
N GLU A 191 -14.77 -32.78 10.58
CA GLU A 191 -13.99 -32.35 11.75
C GLU A 191 -13.10 -31.14 11.44
N ILE A 192 -12.45 -31.09 10.28
CA ILE A 192 -11.65 -29.92 9.83
C ILE A 192 -12.56 -28.70 9.63
N PHE A 193 -13.70 -28.88 8.97
CA PHE A 193 -14.63 -27.78 8.72
C PHE A 193 -15.27 -27.23 10.00
N ALA A 194 -15.38 -28.05 11.02
CA ALA A 194 -15.84 -27.62 12.36
C ALA A 194 -14.85 -26.64 13.06
N CYS A 195 -13.59 -26.61 12.62
CA CYS A 195 -12.60 -25.66 13.12
C CYS A 195 -12.59 -24.33 12.34
N CYS A 196 -13.35 -24.22 11.23
CA CYS A 196 -13.35 -23.05 10.37
C CYS A 196 -14.42 -22.03 10.77
N ASP A 197 -14.09 -20.75 10.64
CA ASP A 197 -15.07 -19.67 10.71
C ASP A 197 -15.77 -19.46 9.36
N LYS A 198 -15.02 -19.63 8.25
CA LYS A 198 -15.53 -19.64 6.87
C LYS A 198 -14.81 -20.67 6.01
N ILE A 199 -15.42 -21.07 4.91
CA ILE A 199 -14.83 -22.02 3.97
C ILE A 199 -14.95 -21.49 2.54
N ALA A 200 -13.83 -21.25 1.86
CA ALA A 200 -13.75 -20.93 0.45
C ALA A 200 -13.71 -22.24 -0.37
N VAL A 201 -14.62 -22.41 -1.32
CA VAL A 201 -14.73 -23.60 -2.14
C VAL A 201 -14.56 -23.28 -3.60
N TRP A 202 -13.53 -23.85 -4.22
CA TRP A 202 -13.25 -23.77 -5.66
C TRP A 202 -13.63 -25.11 -6.30
N GLY A 203 -14.61 -25.13 -7.17
CA GLY A 203 -14.98 -26.37 -7.84
C GLY A 203 -16.42 -26.46 -8.33
N SER A 204 -16.77 -27.66 -8.78
CA SER A 204 -18.09 -27.97 -9.35
C SER A 204 -19.23 -27.82 -8.32
N GLU A 205 -20.46 -27.72 -8.80
CA GLU A 205 -21.66 -27.72 -7.92
C GLU A 205 -21.70 -28.91 -6.94
N LYS A 206 -21.21 -30.07 -7.38
CA LYS A 206 -21.11 -31.26 -6.51
C LYS A 206 -20.13 -31.02 -5.38
N ALA A 207 -18.99 -30.36 -5.63
CA ALA A 207 -18.01 -30.02 -4.62
C ALA A 207 -18.58 -28.99 -3.64
N VAL A 208 -19.20 -27.92 -4.15
CA VAL A 208 -19.85 -26.88 -3.33
C VAL A 208 -20.95 -27.46 -2.47
N SER A 209 -21.84 -28.29 -3.03
CA SER A 209 -22.92 -28.97 -2.30
C SER A 209 -22.37 -29.93 -1.25
N GLY A 210 -21.32 -30.67 -1.57
CA GLY A 210 -20.65 -31.57 -0.63
C GLY A 210 -20.10 -30.82 0.58
N VAL A 211 -19.43 -29.69 0.36
CA VAL A 211 -18.90 -28.85 1.46
C VAL A 211 -20.04 -28.23 2.26
N LYS A 212 -21.07 -27.68 1.63
CA LYS A 212 -22.25 -27.12 2.32
C LYS A 212 -22.96 -28.13 3.22
N ASN A 213 -23.01 -29.41 2.80
CA ASN A 213 -23.63 -30.48 3.61
C ASN A 213 -22.76 -30.91 4.79
N LEU A 214 -21.45 -30.74 4.75
CA LEU A 214 -20.51 -31.09 5.80
C LEU A 214 -20.20 -29.93 6.75
N ALA A 215 -20.33 -28.68 6.27
CA ALA A 215 -20.06 -27.50 7.07
C ALA A 215 -21.07 -27.37 8.21
N PRO A 216 -20.62 -27.12 9.45
CA PRO A 216 -21.53 -26.91 10.58
C PRO A 216 -22.41 -25.66 10.39
N VAL A 217 -23.55 -25.65 11.11
CA VAL A 217 -24.40 -24.46 11.18
C VAL A 217 -23.59 -23.28 11.74
N GLY A 218 -23.60 -22.14 11.04
CA GLY A 218 -22.83 -20.94 11.41
C GLY A 218 -21.54 -20.75 10.62
N VAL A 219 -21.02 -21.80 9.99
CA VAL A 219 -19.86 -21.68 9.07
C VAL A 219 -20.35 -21.23 7.69
N GLU A 220 -19.95 -20.03 7.27
CA GLU A 220 -20.29 -19.51 5.96
C GLU A 220 -19.44 -20.18 4.86
N VAL A 221 -20.10 -20.66 3.81
CA VAL A 221 -19.42 -21.24 2.64
C VAL A 221 -19.43 -20.26 1.48
N VAL A 222 -18.25 -19.72 1.17
CA VAL A 222 -17.99 -18.87 0.01
C VAL A 222 -17.69 -19.75 -1.18
N SER A 223 -18.55 -19.74 -2.20
CA SER A 223 -18.43 -20.64 -3.33
C SER A 223 -17.93 -19.94 -4.60
N TRP A 224 -16.81 -20.39 -5.09
CA TRP A 224 -16.24 -20.05 -6.41
C TRP A 224 -16.54 -21.22 -7.36
N GLY A 225 -17.79 -21.27 -7.78
CA GLY A 225 -18.32 -22.40 -8.55
C GLY A 225 -18.12 -22.27 -10.04
N HIS A 226 -18.62 -23.29 -10.77
CA HIS A 226 -18.57 -23.28 -12.24
C HIS A 226 -19.38 -22.11 -12.81
N ARG A 227 -18.81 -21.46 -13.82
CA ARG A 227 -19.41 -20.33 -14.54
C ARG A 227 -19.49 -20.60 -16.04
N ILE A 228 -20.43 -19.91 -16.68
CA ILE A 228 -20.58 -19.90 -18.13
C ILE A 228 -20.36 -18.49 -18.62
N SER A 229 -19.38 -18.33 -19.49
CA SER A 229 -19.11 -17.08 -20.19
C SER A 229 -19.50 -17.23 -21.66
N PHE A 230 -19.88 -16.14 -22.29
CA PHE A 230 -20.34 -16.16 -23.68
C PHE A 230 -19.94 -14.87 -24.40
N ALA A 231 -20.02 -14.90 -25.73
CA ALA A 231 -19.86 -13.69 -26.54
C ALA A 231 -21.22 -13.25 -27.11
N TYR A 232 -21.38 -11.95 -27.32
CA TYR A 232 -22.57 -11.36 -27.94
C TYR A 232 -22.16 -10.41 -29.05
N PHE A 233 -22.61 -10.69 -30.27
CA PHE A 233 -22.32 -9.94 -31.48
C PHE A 233 -23.59 -9.30 -32.02
N THR A 234 -23.58 -7.98 -32.25
CA THR A 234 -24.62 -7.32 -33.06
C THR A 234 -24.20 -7.31 -34.54
N PRO A 235 -25.12 -7.04 -35.48
CA PRO A 235 -24.78 -6.85 -36.90
C PRO A 235 -23.70 -5.76 -37.10
N SER A 236 -23.75 -4.67 -36.34
CA SER A 236 -22.77 -3.59 -36.38
C SER A 236 -21.42 -4.00 -35.76
N GLY A 237 -21.43 -4.93 -34.81
CA GLY A 237 -20.23 -5.49 -34.17
C GLY A 237 -19.60 -6.65 -34.90
N ARG A 238 -20.20 -7.14 -35.97
CA ARG A 238 -19.68 -8.25 -36.81
C ARG A 238 -18.49 -7.75 -37.62
N ASN A 239 -17.30 -8.00 -37.12
CA ASN A 239 -16.05 -7.67 -37.78
C ASN A 239 -15.01 -8.81 -37.60
N THR A 240 -14.09 -8.88 -38.53
CA THR A 240 -13.09 -9.96 -38.60
C THR A 240 -12.16 -9.97 -37.39
N GLU A 241 -11.77 -8.80 -36.89
CA GLU A 241 -10.85 -8.69 -35.75
C GLU A 241 -11.47 -9.27 -34.46
N ALA A 242 -12.71 -8.88 -34.12
CA ALA A 242 -13.42 -9.41 -32.96
C ALA A 242 -13.67 -10.91 -33.07
N MET A 243 -13.95 -11.40 -34.29
CA MET A 243 -14.17 -12.84 -34.52
C MET A 243 -12.86 -13.64 -34.43
N GLN A 244 -11.72 -13.10 -34.91
CA GLN A 244 -10.40 -13.70 -34.72
C GLN A 244 -10.01 -13.72 -33.23
N ALA A 245 -10.26 -12.64 -32.50
CA ALA A 245 -10.03 -12.56 -31.09
C ALA A 245 -10.86 -13.59 -30.29
N LEU A 246 -12.15 -13.75 -30.63
CA LEU A 246 -13.00 -14.80 -30.07
C LEU A 246 -12.44 -16.19 -30.34
N ALA A 247 -12.06 -16.49 -31.62
CA ALA A 247 -11.53 -17.79 -32.01
C ALA A 247 -10.23 -18.11 -31.24
N LYS A 248 -9.38 -17.12 -31.03
CA LYS A 248 -8.17 -17.25 -30.20
C LYS A 248 -8.51 -17.64 -28.76
N GLU A 249 -9.46 -16.96 -28.11
CA GLU A 249 -9.87 -17.26 -26.74
C GLU A 249 -10.45 -18.66 -26.57
N VAL A 250 -11.21 -19.14 -27.57
CA VAL A 250 -11.72 -20.50 -27.58
C VAL A 250 -10.58 -21.53 -27.68
N CYS A 251 -9.51 -21.22 -28.40
CA CYS A 251 -8.34 -22.10 -28.52
C CYS A 251 -7.45 -22.13 -27.28
N LEU A 252 -7.47 -21.05 -26.48
CA LEU A 252 -6.66 -20.96 -25.27
C LEU A 252 -7.20 -21.87 -24.18
N ASN A 253 -6.30 -22.57 -23.48
CA ASN A 253 -6.61 -23.44 -22.34
C ASN A 253 -7.78 -24.42 -22.61
N GLU A 254 -8.00 -24.83 -23.85
CA GLU A 254 -9.08 -25.76 -24.28
C GLU A 254 -10.48 -25.34 -23.76
N GLN A 255 -10.75 -24.02 -23.62
CA GLN A 255 -11.96 -23.42 -23.03
C GLN A 255 -12.19 -23.75 -21.55
N GLN A 256 -11.22 -24.28 -20.82
CA GLN A 256 -11.42 -24.70 -19.42
C GLN A 256 -11.45 -23.56 -18.41
N ALA A 257 -11.07 -22.34 -18.78
CA ALA A 257 -11.20 -21.17 -17.93
C ALA A 257 -12.68 -20.75 -17.78
N CYS A 258 -13.09 -20.34 -16.58
CA CYS A 258 -14.46 -19.89 -16.31
C CYS A 258 -14.89 -18.69 -17.18
N SER A 259 -13.94 -17.84 -17.56
CA SER A 259 -14.15 -16.70 -18.46
C SER A 259 -14.06 -17.04 -19.94
N ALA A 260 -13.68 -18.26 -20.31
CA ALA A 260 -13.63 -18.67 -21.73
C ALA A 260 -15.02 -18.71 -22.33
N PRO A 261 -15.20 -18.22 -23.59
CA PRO A 261 -16.51 -18.20 -24.23
C PRO A 261 -16.97 -19.62 -24.61
N GLN A 262 -18.12 -20.04 -24.10
CA GLN A 262 -18.73 -21.33 -24.39
C GLN A 262 -19.84 -21.21 -25.44
N VAL A 263 -20.52 -20.07 -25.48
CA VAL A 263 -21.58 -19.76 -26.42
C VAL A 263 -21.25 -18.44 -27.12
N VAL A 264 -21.59 -18.30 -28.38
CA VAL A 264 -21.65 -17.01 -29.05
C VAL A 264 -23.06 -16.74 -29.52
N TYR A 265 -23.63 -15.64 -29.05
CA TYR A 265 -24.91 -15.15 -29.55
C TYR A 265 -24.70 -14.14 -30.67
N PHE A 266 -25.42 -14.31 -31.75
CA PHE A 266 -25.51 -13.34 -32.82
C PHE A 266 -26.93 -12.72 -32.84
N GLU A 267 -27.00 -11.37 -32.85
CA GLU A 267 -28.26 -10.65 -32.83
C GLU A 267 -28.99 -10.78 -34.18
N THR A 268 -29.81 -11.82 -34.31
CA THR A 268 -30.66 -12.06 -35.46
C THR A 268 -31.83 -12.97 -35.07
N ALA A 269 -32.92 -12.89 -35.83
CA ALA A 269 -34.00 -13.86 -35.82
C ALA A 269 -33.96 -14.77 -37.07
N ASP A 270 -33.13 -14.46 -38.06
CA ASP A 270 -33.06 -15.19 -39.34
C ASP A 270 -31.99 -16.32 -39.29
N ARG A 271 -32.45 -17.55 -39.52
CA ARG A 271 -31.56 -18.72 -39.60
C ARG A 271 -30.49 -18.60 -40.67
N LYS A 272 -30.77 -17.92 -41.80
CA LYS A 272 -29.79 -17.74 -42.86
C LYS A 272 -28.67 -16.79 -42.46
N GLU A 273 -29.02 -15.70 -41.76
CA GLU A 273 -28.02 -14.76 -41.22
C GLU A 273 -27.16 -15.44 -40.17
N LEU A 274 -27.76 -16.20 -39.25
CA LEU A 274 -27.03 -16.97 -38.26
C LEU A 274 -26.04 -17.95 -38.91
N MET A 275 -26.50 -18.68 -39.94
CA MET A 275 -25.64 -19.59 -40.67
C MET A 275 -24.53 -18.88 -41.45
N ALA A 276 -24.79 -17.69 -41.97
CA ALA A 276 -23.75 -16.88 -42.64
C ALA A 276 -22.70 -16.42 -41.64
N PHE A 277 -23.11 -15.97 -40.45
CA PHE A 277 -22.22 -15.64 -39.34
C PHE A 277 -21.39 -16.86 -38.91
N ALA A 278 -22.01 -18.01 -38.70
CA ALA A 278 -21.33 -19.24 -38.28
C ALA A 278 -20.31 -19.73 -39.32
N LYS A 279 -20.62 -19.64 -40.62
CA LYS A 279 -19.67 -20.03 -41.70
C LYS A 279 -18.48 -19.08 -41.79
N GLU A 280 -18.68 -17.76 -41.56
CA GLU A 280 -17.60 -16.78 -41.49
C GLU A 280 -16.71 -17.07 -40.30
N LEU A 281 -17.31 -17.34 -39.14
CA LEU A 281 -16.57 -17.71 -37.94
C LEU A 281 -15.79 -19.01 -38.12
N ALA A 282 -16.35 -20.02 -38.78
CA ALA A 282 -15.66 -21.27 -39.13
C ALA A 282 -14.42 -21.02 -40.01
N ALA A 283 -14.55 -20.16 -41.05
CA ALA A 283 -13.41 -19.78 -41.89
C ALA A 283 -12.30 -19.09 -41.11
N ILE A 284 -12.65 -18.28 -40.09
CA ILE A 284 -11.71 -17.63 -39.17
C ILE A 284 -11.02 -18.69 -38.29
N PHE A 285 -11.76 -19.65 -37.74
CA PHE A 285 -11.17 -20.74 -36.95
C PHE A 285 -10.17 -21.57 -37.75
N GLU A 286 -10.41 -21.81 -39.04
CA GLU A 286 -9.44 -22.51 -39.92
C GLU A 286 -8.09 -21.78 -40.00
N GLY A 287 -8.11 -20.45 -39.97
CA GLY A 287 -6.89 -19.63 -39.98
C GLY A 287 -6.22 -19.48 -38.61
N VAL A 288 -7.00 -19.50 -37.52
CA VAL A 288 -6.52 -19.23 -36.16
C VAL A 288 -6.08 -20.50 -35.43
N SER A 289 -6.91 -21.56 -35.48
CA SER A 289 -6.72 -22.75 -34.63
C SER A 289 -5.40 -23.51 -34.85
N PRO A 290 -4.78 -23.52 -36.05
CA PRO A 290 -3.48 -24.15 -36.25
C PRO A 290 -2.34 -23.52 -35.46
N ASN A 291 -2.47 -22.24 -35.07
CA ASN A 291 -1.44 -21.53 -34.32
C ASN A 291 -1.44 -21.90 -32.85
N TYR A 292 -2.42 -22.65 -32.38
CA TYR A 292 -2.58 -23.05 -30.99
C TYR A 292 -2.57 -24.58 -30.91
N PRO A 293 -1.46 -25.20 -30.47
CA PRO A 293 -1.37 -26.65 -30.31
C PRO A 293 -2.48 -27.15 -29.38
N GLN A 294 -3.12 -28.24 -29.77
CA GLN A 294 -4.17 -28.87 -28.96
C GLN A 294 -3.55 -29.66 -27.81
N GLY A 295 -4.06 -29.45 -26.60
CA GLY A 295 -3.69 -30.25 -25.43
C GLY A 295 -4.08 -31.73 -25.56
N LYS A 296 -3.37 -32.59 -24.84
CA LYS A 296 -3.72 -34.02 -24.78
C LYS A 296 -4.93 -34.21 -23.88
N LEU A 297 -6.03 -34.67 -24.42
CA LEU A 297 -7.20 -35.05 -23.64
C LEU A 297 -6.98 -36.44 -23.00
N SER A 298 -7.50 -36.60 -21.79
CA SER A 298 -7.64 -37.93 -21.17
C SER A 298 -8.61 -38.82 -21.99
N ILE A 299 -8.53 -40.12 -21.80
CA ILE A 299 -9.44 -41.08 -22.46
C ILE A 299 -10.91 -40.77 -22.12
N ALA A 300 -11.18 -40.38 -20.89
CA ALA A 300 -12.53 -40.04 -20.42
C ALA A 300 -13.07 -38.77 -21.11
N GLU A 301 -12.26 -37.70 -21.15
CA GLU A 301 -12.61 -36.42 -21.82
C GLU A 301 -12.83 -36.63 -23.33
N GLN A 302 -11.97 -37.45 -23.98
CA GLN A 302 -12.11 -37.74 -25.39
C GLN A 302 -13.37 -38.55 -25.67
N ALA A 303 -13.72 -39.52 -24.83
CA ALA A 303 -14.95 -40.32 -24.96
C ALA A 303 -16.20 -39.45 -24.78
N GLU A 304 -16.20 -38.56 -23.79
CA GLU A 304 -17.31 -37.63 -23.55
C GLU A 304 -17.49 -36.67 -24.72
N LEU A 305 -16.39 -36.02 -25.16
CA LEU A 305 -16.43 -35.13 -26.33
C LEU A 305 -16.94 -35.82 -27.58
N THR A 306 -16.43 -37.04 -27.87
CA THR A 306 -16.88 -37.83 -29.03
C THR A 306 -18.38 -38.13 -28.94
N THR A 307 -18.87 -38.50 -27.76
CA THR A 307 -20.30 -38.75 -27.54
C THR A 307 -21.14 -37.53 -27.84
N GLN A 308 -20.74 -36.35 -27.31
CA GLN A 308 -21.44 -35.07 -27.54
C GLN A 308 -21.45 -34.67 -29.04
N VAL A 309 -20.33 -34.89 -29.75
CA VAL A 309 -20.23 -34.62 -31.20
C VAL A 309 -21.14 -35.53 -32.00
N GLU A 310 -21.17 -36.82 -31.71
CA GLU A 310 -22.05 -37.75 -32.41
C GLU A 310 -23.54 -37.46 -32.13
N VAL A 311 -23.90 -37.10 -30.90
CA VAL A 311 -25.26 -36.64 -30.60
C VAL A 311 -25.61 -35.38 -31.40
N ALA A 312 -24.66 -34.44 -31.52
CA ALA A 312 -24.85 -33.22 -32.31
C ALA A 312 -25.07 -33.51 -33.79
N LYS A 313 -24.31 -34.45 -34.37
CA LYS A 313 -24.50 -34.92 -35.77
C LYS A 313 -25.85 -35.62 -35.99
N LEU A 314 -26.31 -36.38 -35.04
CA LEU A 314 -27.66 -36.96 -35.09
C LEU A 314 -28.75 -35.88 -35.11
N ALA A 315 -28.62 -34.84 -34.24
CA ALA A 315 -29.55 -33.74 -34.23
C ALA A 315 -29.49 -32.88 -35.52
N GLU A 316 -28.35 -32.82 -36.20
CA GLU A 316 -28.23 -32.19 -37.51
C GLU A 316 -29.03 -32.92 -38.55
N ILE A 317 -28.99 -34.28 -38.56
CA ILE A 317 -29.78 -35.10 -39.47
C ILE A 317 -31.28 -34.86 -39.24
N MET A 318 -31.69 -34.61 -38.03
CA MET A 318 -33.07 -34.25 -37.66
C MET A 318 -33.48 -32.82 -38.03
N GLY A 319 -32.50 -31.95 -38.39
CA GLY A 319 -32.76 -30.56 -38.77
C GLY A 319 -32.83 -29.58 -37.59
N ASP A 320 -32.48 -30.04 -36.39
CA ASP A 320 -32.56 -29.25 -35.19
C ASP A 320 -31.37 -28.29 -35.02
N GLN A 321 -30.21 -28.60 -35.61
CA GLN A 321 -28.99 -27.83 -35.58
C GLN A 321 -28.09 -28.07 -36.78
N ASN A 322 -26.97 -27.38 -36.91
CA ASN A 322 -25.88 -27.68 -37.85
C ASN A 322 -24.55 -27.83 -37.11
N VAL A 323 -23.67 -28.69 -37.63
CA VAL A 323 -22.32 -28.89 -37.12
C VAL A 323 -21.32 -28.44 -38.18
N LEU A 324 -20.49 -27.44 -37.81
CA LEU A 324 -19.35 -27.02 -38.64
C LEU A 324 -18.09 -27.50 -37.94
N GLU A 325 -17.35 -28.41 -38.54
CA GLU A 325 -16.21 -29.08 -37.93
C GLU A 325 -14.94 -28.84 -38.76
N GLY A 326 -13.86 -28.42 -38.13
CA GLY A 326 -12.51 -28.32 -38.66
C GLY A 326 -11.56 -29.29 -37.98
N ALA A 327 -10.28 -29.22 -38.29
CA ALA A 327 -9.27 -30.13 -37.73
C ALA A 327 -9.16 -30.00 -36.19
N ASN A 328 -9.28 -28.78 -35.67
CA ASN A 328 -9.00 -28.47 -34.27
C ASN A 328 -10.11 -27.66 -33.58
N TYR A 329 -11.32 -27.60 -34.15
CA TYR A 329 -12.45 -26.88 -33.58
C TYR A 329 -13.78 -27.45 -34.01
N ARG A 330 -14.87 -27.08 -33.31
CA ARG A 330 -16.25 -27.43 -33.64
C ARG A 330 -17.17 -26.26 -33.34
N LEU A 331 -18.10 -25.97 -34.24
CA LEU A 331 -19.17 -25.01 -34.01
C LEU A 331 -20.53 -25.75 -34.09
N PHE A 332 -21.28 -25.74 -33.00
CA PHE A 332 -22.65 -26.26 -32.97
C PHE A 332 -23.61 -25.09 -33.15
N VAL A 333 -24.21 -25.03 -34.36
CA VAL A 333 -25.15 -23.94 -34.71
C VAL A 333 -26.56 -24.36 -34.34
N LYS A 334 -27.11 -23.78 -33.28
CA LYS A 334 -28.45 -24.09 -32.79
C LYS A 334 -29.39 -22.91 -33.02
N PHE A 335 -30.68 -23.23 -33.23
CA PHE A 335 -31.66 -22.24 -33.66
C PHE A 335 -32.57 -21.71 -32.51
N ASP A 336 -32.29 -22.09 -31.30
CA ASP A 336 -32.94 -21.59 -30.11
C ASP A 336 -31.99 -20.62 -29.32
N ALA A 337 -32.55 -19.78 -28.46
CA ALA A 337 -31.83 -18.80 -27.69
C ALA A 337 -31.51 -19.22 -26.23
N SER A 338 -31.74 -20.52 -25.89
CA SER A 338 -31.46 -21.01 -24.53
C SER A 338 -29.97 -21.06 -24.26
N LEU A 339 -29.57 -20.78 -22.98
CA LEU A 339 -28.19 -20.96 -22.55
C LEU A 339 -27.94 -22.44 -22.22
N GLU A 340 -26.84 -22.97 -22.67
CA GLU A 340 -26.33 -24.30 -22.32
C GLU A 340 -24.80 -24.28 -22.24
N ALA A 341 -24.22 -25.20 -21.48
CA ALA A 341 -22.77 -25.34 -21.40
C ALA A 341 -22.23 -26.02 -22.67
N SER A 342 -21.08 -25.57 -23.14
CA SER A 342 -20.34 -26.24 -24.22
C SER A 342 -19.69 -27.52 -23.69
N PRO A 343 -19.47 -28.53 -24.57
CA PRO A 343 -18.58 -29.66 -24.28
C PRO A 343 -17.12 -29.24 -24.00
N LEU A 344 -16.78 -27.96 -24.14
CA LEU A 344 -15.42 -27.42 -24.05
C LEU A 344 -14.51 -27.93 -25.17
N TYR A 345 -13.22 -27.95 -24.96
CA TYR A 345 -12.23 -28.50 -25.89
C TYR A 345 -12.41 -27.97 -27.33
N ARG A 346 -12.50 -26.64 -27.47
CA ARG A 346 -12.70 -25.90 -28.73
C ARG A 346 -14.02 -26.18 -29.43
N THR A 347 -15.05 -26.46 -28.62
CA THR A 347 -16.41 -26.58 -29.12
C THR A 347 -17.20 -25.34 -28.73
N LEU A 348 -17.54 -24.48 -29.68
CA LEU A 348 -18.30 -23.26 -29.46
C LEU A 348 -19.75 -23.42 -29.94
N ILE A 349 -20.72 -23.04 -29.12
CA ILE A 349 -22.13 -23.09 -29.50
C ILE A 349 -22.52 -21.75 -30.10
N VAL A 350 -23.06 -21.70 -31.31
CA VAL A 350 -23.51 -20.50 -32.03
C VAL A 350 -25.03 -20.44 -32.01
N LYS A 351 -25.61 -19.35 -31.44
CA LYS A 351 -27.06 -19.22 -31.24
C LYS A 351 -27.57 -17.82 -31.64
N PRO A 352 -28.85 -17.71 -32.04
CA PRO A 352 -29.49 -16.41 -32.23
C PRO A 352 -29.92 -15.82 -30.90
N MET A 353 -29.86 -14.50 -30.74
CA MET A 353 -30.40 -13.79 -29.54
C MET A 353 -30.75 -12.36 -29.88
N ASN A 354 -32.03 -12.02 -29.92
CA ASN A 354 -32.42 -10.62 -30.05
C ASN A 354 -32.16 -9.89 -28.74
N ARG A 355 -31.74 -8.61 -28.81
CA ARG A 355 -31.47 -7.79 -27.61
C ARG A 355 -32.68 -7.66 -26.67
N GLN A 356 -33.90 -7.77 -27.16
CA GLN A 356 -35.12 -7.72 -26.34
C GLN A 356 -35.30 -8.99 -25.48
N ASP A 357 -34.73 -10.10 -25.91
CA ASP A 357 -34.87 -11.40 -25.28
C ASP A 357 -33.77 -11.71 -24.26
N ILE A 358 -32.69 -10.89 -24.19
CA ILE A 358 -31.52 -11.11 -23.33
C ILE A 358 -31.95 -11.43 -21.89
N ILE A 359 -32.78 -10.57 -21.28
CA ILE A 359 -33.17 -10.74 -19.87
C ILE A 359 -34.04 -12.00 -19.70
N SER A 360 -35.05 -12.17 -20.57
CA SER A 360 -35.99 -13.30 -20.44
C SER A 360 -35.34 -14.66 -20.63
N LYS A 361 -34.30 -14.74 -21.47
CA LYS A 361 -33.60 -16.00 -21.78
C LYS A 361 -32.45 -16.28 -20.80
N LEU A 362 -31.74 -15.25 -20.30
CA LEU A 362 -30.51 -15.44 -19.52
C LEU A 362 -30.71 -15.27 -18.01
N ARG A 363 -31.70 -14.49 -17.53
CA ARG A 363 -31.89 -14.23 -16.10
C ARG A 363 -32.10 -15.50 -15.26
N GLY A 364 -32.66 -16.54 -15.83
CA GLY A 364 -32.77 -17.85 -15.15
C GLY A 364 -31.45 -18.46 -14.73
N PHE A 365 -30.39 -18.10 -15.44
CA PHE A 365 -29.00 -18.59 -15.22
C PHE A 365 -28.14 -17.64 -14.41
N ARG A 366 -28.67 -16.61 -13.76
CA ARG A 366 -27.96 -15.53 -13.08
C ARG A 366 -26.83 -15.97 -12.12
N HIS A 367 -26.92 -17.16 -11.57
CA HIS A 367 -25.92 -17.69 -10.62
C HIS A 367 -24.75 -18.39 -11.33
N TYR A 368 -24.85 -18.55 -12.66
CA TYR A 368 -23.83 -19.22 -13.48
C TYR A 368 -23.14 -18.27 -14.46
N LEU A 369 -23.71 -17.09 -14.71
CA LEU A 369 -23.16 -16.14 -15.67
C LEU A 369 -21.96 -15.39 -15.06
N GLN A 370 -20.92 -15.19 -15.88
CA GLN A 370 -19.73 -14.44 -15.47
C GLN A 370 -19.35 -13.36 -16.49
N THR A 371 -18.66 -13.73 -17.56
CA THR A 371 -18.04 -12.80 -18.52
C THR A 371 -18.75 -12.80 -19.86
N VAL A 372 -18.91 -11.62 -20.43
CA VAL A 372 -19.42 -11.45 -21.80
C VAL A 372 -18.41 -10.72 -22.68
N GLY A 373 -18.01 -11.35 -23.79
CA GLY A 373 -17.31 -10.68 -24.89
C GLY A 373 -18.30 -9.96 -25.77
N LEU A 374 -18.47 -8.64 -25.57
CA LEU A 374 -19.44 -7.84 -26.32
C LEU A 374 -18.80 -7.19 -27.54
N SER A 375 -19.35 -7.47 -28.74
CA SER A 375 -18.99 -6.81 -29.98
C SER A 375 -20.24 -6.13 -30.57
N CYS A 376 -20.29 -4.80 -30.52
CA CYS A 376 -21.42 -3.99 -30.97
C CYS A 376 -20.96 -2.60 -31.38
N GLY A 377 -21.86 -1.84 -31.99
CA GLY A 377 -21.63 -0.42 -32.29
C GLY A 377 -21.56 0.43 -31.01
N GLN A 378 -20.79 1.52 -31.04
CA GLN A 378 -20.58 2.38 -29.88
C GLN A 378 -21.89 2.91 -29.26
N SER A 379 -22.89 3.21 -30.08
CA SER A 379 -24.20 3.70 -29.60
C SER A 379 -25.06 2.62 -28.92
N GLU A 380 -24.72 1.34 -29.09
CA GLU A 380 -25.48 0.21 -28.57
C GLU A 380 -24.96 -0.28 -27.21
N ILE A 381 -23.70 0.07 -26.86
CA ILE A 381 -22.98 -0.44 -25.67
C ILE A 381 -23.82 -0.23 -24.39
N ALA A 382 -24.34 0.97 -24.17
CA ALA A 382 -25.04 1.29 -22.91
C ALA A 382 -26.33 0.46 -22.75
N GLU A 383 -27.11 0.33 -23.82
CA GLU A 383 -28.35 -0.44 -23.80
C GLU A 383 -28.09 -1.92 -23.56
N ILE A 384 -27.19 -2.52 -24.36
CA ILE A 384 -26.90 -3.96 -24.29
C ILE A 384 -26.26 -4.31 -22.95
N SER A 385 -25.27 -3.51 -22.50
CA SER A 385 -24.59 -3.75 -21.22
C SER A 385 -25.58 -3.69 -20.04
N SER A 386 -26.52 -2.73 -20.03
CA SER A 386 -27.54 -2.66 -18.99
C SER A 386 -28.41 -3.94 -18.95
N LYS A 387 -28.81 -4.46 -20.09
CA LYS A 387 -29.58 -5.71 -20.18
C LYS A 387 -28.76 -6.91 -19.72
N LEU A 388 -27.50 -7.01 -20.14
CA LEU A 388 -26.58 -8.09 -19.73
C LEU A 388 -26.35 -8.08 -18.22
N TYR A 389 -26.06 -6.94 -17.62
CA TYR A 389 -25.93 -6.84 -16.14
C TYR A 389 -27.20 -7.25 -15.41
N ALA A 390 -28.38 -6.90 -15.95
CA ALA A 390 -29.66 -7.33 -15.36
C ALA A 390 -29.85 -8.87 -15.39
N THR A 391 -29.09 -9.62 -16.23
CA THR A 391 -29.12 -11.09 -16.22
C THR A 391 -28.28 -11.72 -15.13
N GLY A 392 -27.36 -10.99 -14.50
CA GLY A 392 -26.42 -11.51 -13.52
C GLY A 392 -24.99 -11.67 -14.07
N VAL A 393 -24.73 -11.19 -15.28
CA VAL A 393 -23.36 -11.03 -15.82
C VAL A 393 -22.57 -10.07 -14.92
N THR A 394 -21.33 -10.39 -14.61
CA THR A 394 -20.48 -9.60 -13.69
C THR A 394 -19.37 -8.85 -14.41
N LYS A 395 -18.98 -9.30 -15.63
CA LYS A 395 -17.94 -8.67 -16.44
C LYS A 395 -18.38 -8.57 -17.90
N ILE A 396 -18.22 -7.40 -18.49
CA ILE A 396 -18.39 -7.16 -19.93
C ILE A 396 -17.08 -6.61 -20.46
N THR A 397 -16.56 -7.20 -21.53
CA THR A 397 -15.31 -6.80 -22.17
C THR A 397 -15.39 -7.06 -23.68
N ASN A 398 -14.33 -6.76 -24.42
CA ASN A 398 -14.27 -7.11 -25.84
C ASN A 398 -13.90 -8.60 -26.02
N PRO A 399 -14.33 -9.26 -27.11
CA PRO A 399 -13.74 -10.53 -27.54
C PRO A 399 -12.21 -10.39 -27.64
N GLY A 400 -11.47 -11.38 -27.13
CA GLY A 400 -10.01 -11.36 -27.02
C GLY A 400 -9.48 -10.79 -25.70
N GLN A 401 -10.35 -10.28 -24.81
CA GLN A 401 -10.01 -9.79 -23.49
C GLN A 401 -10.80 -10.49 -22.36
N MET A 402 -11.56 -11.53 -22.69
CA MET A 402 -12.40 -12.23 -21.71
C MET A 402 -11.56 -12.97 -20.66
N LEU A 403 -10.42 -13.53 -21.08
CA LEU A 403 -9.47 -14.25 -20.23
C LEU A 403 -8.53 -13.30 -19.46
N MET A 404 -8.49 -12.02 -19.81
CA MET A 404 -7.62 -11.04 -19.17
C MET A 404 -8.27 -10.50 -17.91
N GLY A 405 -7.48 -10.41 -16.84
CA GLY A 405 -7.85 -9.77 -15.58
C GLY A 405 -7.00 -8.54 -15.27
N TYR A 406 -7.35 -7.81 -14.25
CA TYR A 406 -6.55 -6.71 -13.68
C TYR A 406 -6.48 -6.86 -12.16
N THR A 407 -5.43 -6.30 -11.56
CA THR A 407 -5.19 -6.41 -10.12
C THR A 407 -6.37 -5.90 -9.30
N GLY A 408 -6.88 -6.75 -8.39
CA GLY A 408 -8.04 -6.45 -7.56
C GLY A 408 -9.36 -6.45 -8.32
N GLU A 409 -9.45 -7.14 -9.47
CA GLU A 409 -10.71 -7.35 -10.18
C GLU A 409 -11.70 -8.12 -9.28
N PRO A 410 -12.99 -7.71 -9.22
CA PRO A 410 -14.00 -8.49 -8.53
C PRO A 410 -14.12 -9.89 -9.11
N HIS A 411 -14.06 -10.92 -8.27
CA HIS A 411 -14.32 -12.29 -8.69
C HIS A 411 -15.82 -12.58 -8.56
N ASP A 412 -16.46 -13.02 -9.62
CA ASP A 412 -17.88 -13.35 -9.66
C ASP A 412 -18.82 -12.25 -9.11
N GLY A 413 -18.44 -10.98 -9.28
CA GLY A 413 -19.21 -9.82 -8.85
C GLY A 413 -19.00 -9.42 -7.39
N GLY A 414 -18.04 -10.02 -6.68
CA GLY A 414 -17.66 -9.69 -5.32
C GLY A 414 -16.16 -9.57 -5.15
N TYR A 415 -15.74 -8.90 -4.10
CA TYR A 415 -14.34 -8.85 -3.71
C TYR A 415 -14.00 -10.05 -2.81
N ALA A 416 -13.01 -10.86 -3.22
CA ALA A 416 -12.65 -12.08 -2.53
C ALA A 416 -12.21 -11.82 -1.09
N LEU A 417 -11.33 -10.82 -0.87
CA LEU A 417 -10.82 -10.49 0.46
C LEU A 417 -11.92 -10.05 1.44
N ALA A 418 -12.96 -9.38 0.94
CA ALA A 418 -14.08 -8.94 1.77
C ALA A 418 -14.87 -10.11 2.38
N HIS A 419 -14.81 -11.29 1.76
CA HIS A 419 -15.40 -12.51 2.34
C HIS A 419 -14.53 -13.12 3.45
N TYR A 420 -13.24 -12.83 3.49
CA TYR A 420 -12.26 -13.45 4.39
C TYR A 420 -11.91 -12.58 5.61
N VAL A 421 -12.57 -11.44 5.73
CA VAL A 421 -12.47 -10.53 6.86
C VAL A 421 -13.84 -10.25 7.48
N LYS A 422 -13.84 -9.66 8.68
CA LYS A 422 -15.03 -9.14 9.36
C LYS A 422 -14.79 -7.69 9.77
N LYS A 423 -15.80 -6.84 9.64
CA LYS A 423 -15.75 -5.46 10.14
C LYS A 423 -15.95 -5.48 11.65
N VAL A 424 -15.07 -4.81 12.37
CA VAL A 424 -15.15 -4.68 13.83
C VAL A 424 -15.14 -3.23 14.23
N SER A 425 -15.72 -2.93 15.39
CA SER A 425 -15.66 -1.61 16.00
C SER A 425 -15.16 -1.70 17.44
N LEU A 426 -14.41 -0.68 17.86
CA LEU A 426 -13.94 -0.47 19.20
C LEU A 426 -14.38 0.90 19.68
N SER A 427 -15.07 0.99 20.80
CA SER A 427 -15.48 2.26 21.42
C SER A 427 -15.13 2.25 22.89
N ASN A 428 -14.27 3.15 23.33
CA ASN A 428 -13.89 3.26 24.73
C ASN A 428 -13.37 4.68 25.05
N GLN A 429 -13.94 5.32 26.05
CA GLN A 429 -13.56 6.67 26.46
C GLN A 429 -12.12 6.78 26.98
N SER A 430 -11.50 5.66 27.37
CA SER A 430 -10.09 5.59 27.78
C SER A 430 -9.10 5.55 26.61
N LEU A 431 -9.58 5.43 25.35
CA LEU A 431 -8.70 5.44 24.19
C LEU A 431 -8.00 6.80 24.03
N PRO A 432 -6.72 6.80 23.71
CA PRO A 432 -6.00 8.02 23.37
C PRO A 432 -6.64 8.72 22.15
N ARG A 433 -6.56 10.04 22.10
CA ARG A 433 -6.93 10.78 20.91
C ARG A 433 -6.02 10.40 19.74
N GLY A 434 -6.58 10.42 18.54
CA GLY A 434 -5.84 10.18 17.32
C GLY A 434 -5.30 8.77 17.16
N LEU A 435 -5.80 7.80 17.92
CA LEU A 435 -5.48 6.40 17.68
C LEU A 435 -6.16 5.96 16.39
N ALA A 436 -5.44 6.08 15.27
CA ALA A 436 -5.96 5.71 13.94
C ALA A 436 -5.77 4.23 13.64
N LEU A 437 -4.77 3.58 14.24
CA LEU A 437 -4.39 2.20 13.92
C LEU A 437 -4.06 1.43 15.19
N LEU A 438 -4.50 0.18 15.34
CA LEU A 438 -4.02 -0.72 16.39
C LEU A 438 -2.50 -0.91 16.32
N ALA A 439 -1.93 -0.88 15.10
CA ALA A 439 -0.49 -0.93 14.88
C ALA A 439 0.28 0.19 15.60
N GLU A 440 -0.35 1.34 15.87
CA GLU A 440 0.28 2.43 16.62
C GLU A 440 0.51 2.13 18.10
N MET A 441 -0.15 1.11 18.60
CA MET A 441 0.10 0.60 19.96
C MET A 441 1.35 -0.30 20.02
N LYS A 442 1.92 -0.67 18.87
CA LYS A 442 3.08 -1.57 18.78
C LYS A 442 4.25 -0.84 18.14
N PRO A 443 5.47 -1.08 18.62
CA PRO A 443 6.66 -0.56 17.94
C PRO A 443 6.78 -1.18 16.54
N PRO A 444 7.28 -0.42 15.53
CA PRO A 444 7.63 -1.00 14.25
C PRO A 444 8.72 -2.05 14.45
N GLN A 445 8.57 -3.19 13.77
CA GLN A 445 9.57 -4.26 13.88
C GLN A 445 10.89 -3.83 13.23
N PRO A 446 12.05 -4.20 13.80
CA PRO A 446 13.34 -3.94 13.19
C PRO A 446 13.39 -4.55 11.78
N MET A 447 13.71 -3.75 10.81
CA MET A 447 14.00 -4.23 9.46
C MET A 447 15.46 -4.67 9.40
N ASN A 448 15.72 -5.86 8.84
CA ASN A 448 17.09 -6.28 8.58
C ASN A 448 17.65 -5.50 7.37
N VAL A 449 18.34 -4.40 7.65
CA VAL A 449 18.74 -3.44 6.62
C VAL A 449 20.25 -3.49 6.41
N ASN A 450 20.73 -4.40 5.57
CA ASN A 450 22.10 -4.45 5.09
C ASN A 450 22.37 -3.44 3.93
N THR A 451 21.70 -2.29 3.95
CA THR A 451 21.80 -1.29 2.89
C THR A 451 22.65 -0.11 3.38
N PRO A 452 23.56 0.45 2.57
CA PRO A 452 24.29 1.67 2.94
C PRO A 452 23.34 2.85 3.22
N VAL A 453 23.79 3.79 4.06
CA VAL A 453 23.05 5.02 4.33
C VAL A 453 22.93 5.84 3.05
N LEU A 454 21.73 6.25 2.72
CA LEU A 454 21.42 7.11 1.56
C LEU A 454 21.45 8.57 2.00
N HIS A 455 22.48 9.30 1.60
CA HIS A 455 22.60 10.72 1.88
C HIS A 455 21.76 11.58 0.92
N LYS A 456 21.30 12.73 1.38
CA LYS A 456 20.44 13.64 0.62
C LYS A 456 21.01 14.06 -0.74
N GLU A 457 22.32 14.23 -0.83
CA GLU A 457 23.01 14.59 -2.08
C GLU A 457 22.97 13.44 -3.11
N ALA A 458 23.12 12.20 -2.64
CA ALA A 458 23.02 11.02 -3.49
C ALA A 458 21.58 10.79 -3.97
N PHE A 459 20.61 11.04 -3.10
CA PHE A 459 19.19 10.98 -3.45
C PHE A 459 18.83 11.99 -4.55
N GLY A 460 19.30 13.23 -4.45
CA GLY A 460 19.05 14.27 -5.44
C GLY A 460 19.68 14.03 -6.81
N LYS A 461 20.65 13.10 -6.91
CA LYS A 461 21.33 12.71 -8.17
C LYS A 461 20.72 11.44 -8.79
N GLN A 462 19.83 10.76 -8.10
CA GLN A 462 19.14 9.61 -8.69
C GLN A 462 18.31 10.08 -9.87
N GLU A 463 18.44 9.40 -11.00
CA GLU A 463 17.54 9.61 -12.14
C GLU A 463 16.10 9.40 -11.66
N SER A 464 15.18 10.22 -12.18
CA SER A 464 13.77 10.15 -11.83
C SER A 464 13.32 8.69 -11.78
N PRO A 465 13.01 8.14 -10.58
CA PRO A 465 12.67 6.74 -10.50
C PRO A 465 11.28 6.59 -11.06
N THR A 466 11.20 6.15 -12.28
CA THR A 466 10.03 5.55 -12.85
C THR A 466 9.00 6.43 -13.55
N ALA A 467 8.50 5.87 -14.63
CA ALA A 467 7.25 6.18 -15.32
C ALA A 467 5.99 6.25 -14.40
N ASN A 468 6.11 6.01 -13.10
CA ASN A 468 5.00 5.87 -12.16
C ASN A 468 4.82 7.05 -11.19
N GLY A 469 5.68 8.05 -11.19
CA GLY A 469 5.49 9.26 -10.37
C GLY A 469 4.31 10.08 -10.88
N GLN A 470 3.23 10.15 -10.07
CA GLN A 470 2.00 10.86 -10.43
C GLN A 470 1.91 12.23 -9.77
N LEU A 471 2.61 12.44 -8.66
CA LEU A 471 2.73 13.71 -7.94
C LEU A 471 4.22 14.03 -7.73
N ILE A 472 4.64 15.19 -8.20
CA ILE A 472 6.02 15.66 -8.07
C ILE A 472 6.04 16.84 -7.10
N ILE A 473 6.81 16.70 -6.02
CA ILE A 473 6.94 17.72 -4.96
C ILE A 473 8.41 18.14 -4.84
N LYS A 474 8.61 19.45 -4.75
CA LYS A 474 9.93 20.04 -4.52
C LYS A 474 10.21 20.16 -3.02
N SER A 475 11.32 19.65 -2.57
CA SER A 475 11.83 19.93 -1.22
C SER A 475 12.79 21.14 -1.24
N GLY A 476 12.72 21.98 -0.23
CA GLY A 476 13.64 23.11 -0.04
C GLY A 476 15.04 22.56 0.26
N GLY A 477 15.96 22.65 -0.71
CA GLY A 477 17.35 22.23 -0.49
C GLY A 477 18.10 23.24 0.37
N SER A 478 18.54 22.84 1.56
CA SER A 478 19.49 23.62 2.38
C SER A 478 20.86 23.81 1.68
N SER A 479 21.14 22.98 0.66
CA SER A 479 22.37 23.03 -0.16
C SER A 479 22.29 23.89 -1.43
N GLY A 480 21.15 24.61 -1.63
CA GLY A 480 20.94 25.46 -2.82
C GLY A 480 20.45 24.69 -4.07
N GLN A 481 20.47 23.36 -4.08
CA GLN A 481 19.86 22.55 -5.13
C GLN A 481 18.50 22.02 -4.65
N SER A 482 17.46 22.20 -5.48
CA SER A 482 16.14 21.64 -5.21
C SER A 482 16.18 20.13 -5.40
N VAL A 483 15.64 19.40 -4.45
CA VAL A 483 15.43 17.95 -4.54
C VAL A 483 13.96 17.69 -4.85
N TYR A 484 13.69 16.82 -5.81
CA TYR A 484 12.33 16.45 -6.20
C TYR A 484 11.98 15.10 -5.61
N ALA A 485 10.83 15.03 -4.96
CA ALA A 485 10.23 13.80 -4.48
C ALA A 485 9.10 13.38 -5.42
N TYR A 486 9.08 12.11 -5.78
CA TYR A 486 8.08 11.52 -6.65
C TYR A 486 7.18 10.61 -5.80
N HIS A 487 5.88 10.77 -5.93
CA HIS A 487 4.90 9.98 -5.22
C HIS A 487 3.88 9.38 -6.18
N THR A 488 3.41 8.19 -5.90
CA THR A 488 2.14 7.72 -6.47
C THR A 488 0.97 8.36 -5.71
N TYR A 489 -0.24 8.33 -6.26
CA TYR A 489 -1.41 8.78 -5.50
C TYR A 489 -1.67 7.95 -4.24
N PRO A 490 -1.43 6.62 -4.21
CA PRO A 490 -1.44 5.85 -2.97
C PRO A 490 -0.43 6.33 -1.91
N ASP A 491 0.83 6.63 -2.30
CA ASP A 491 1.84 7.19 -1.38
C ASP A 491 1.40 8.53 -0.79
N ALA A 492 0.84 9.40 -1.65
CA ALA A 492 0.31 10.69 -1.24
C ALA A 492 -0.89 10.52 -0.29
N ALA A 493 -1.82 9.62 -0.60
CA ALA A 493 -2.99 9.33 0.24
C ALA A 493 -2.59 8.82 1.62
N GLU A 494 -1.55 7.96 1.71
CA GLU A 494 -1.00 7.50 2.99
C GLU A 494 -0.38 8.65 3.79
N THR A 495 0.35 9.55 3.12
CA THR A 495 0.90 10.75 3.77
C THR A 495 -0.21 11.65 4.32
N TYR A 496 -1.29 11.85 3.56
CA TYR A 496 -2.42 12.68 4.00
C TYR A 496 -3.15 12.05 5.19
N ARG A 497 -3.34 10.73 5.18
CA ARG A 497 -3.90 9.97 6.30
C ARG A 497 -3.04 10.09 7.56
N SER A 498 -1.74 9.86 7.42
CA SER A 498 -0.78 9.98 8.52
C SER A 498 -0.72 11.38 9.10
N THR A 499 -0.82 12.42 8.25
CA THR A 499 -0.86 13.82 8.68
C THR A 499 -2.17 14.15 9.40
N ALA A 500 -3.31 13.66 8.91
CA ALA A 500 -4.61 13.81 9.58
C ALA A 500 -4.59 13.16 10.98
N HIS A 501 -4.03 11.97 11.09
CA HIS A 501 -3.82 11.31 12.36
C HIS A 501 -2.94 12.13 13.29
N ALA A 502 -1.84 12.73 12.81
CA ALA A 502 -1.00 13.62 13.59
C ALA A 502 -1.78 14.86 14.09
N MET A 503 -2.63 15.46 13.23
CA MET A 503 -3.49 16.58 13.61
C MET A 503 -4.45 16.24 14.74
N ILE A 504 -5.16 15.10 14.63
CA ILE A 504 -6.09 14.62 15.66
C ILE A 504 -5.34 14.31 16.95
N SER A 505 -4.20 13.65 16.86
CA SER A 505 -3.35 13.32 18.01
C SER A 505 -2.86 14.57 18.76
N ALA A 506 -2.55 15.63 18.02
CA ALA A 506 -2.16 16.94 18.57
C ALA A 506 -3.35 17.76 19.11
N GLY A 507 -4.59 17.29 18.98
CA GLY A 507 -5.79 17.91 19.54
C GLY A 507 -6.66 18.70 18.55
N MET A 508 -6.49 18.53 17.25
CA MET A 508 -7.43 19.05 16.25
C MET A 508 -8.74 18.24 16.27
N ARG A 509 -9.87 18.88 16.05
CA ARG A 509 -11.22 18.28 16.13
C ARG A 509 -12.03 18.57 14.87
N ALA A 510 -13.06 17.79 14.63
CA ALA A 510 -13.96 17.98 13.50
C ALA A 510 -14.82 19.26 13.57
N ASP A 511 -15.06 19.78 14.78
CA ASP A 511 -15.76 21.05 15.01
C ASP A 511 -14.86 22.29 14.92
N ASP A 512 -13.54 22.12 14.72
CA ASP A 512 -12.61 23.23 14.53
C ASP A 512 -12.84 23.94 13.17
N ARG A 513 -12.52 25.22 13.16
CA ARG A 513 -12.49 26.08 11.98
C ARG A 513 -11.05 26.47 11.68
N VAL A 514 -10.45 25.78 10.75
CA VAL A 514 -9.00 25.77 10.48
C VAL A 514 -8.67 26.68 9.32
N MET A 515 -7.77 27.64 9.51
CA MET A 515 -7.20 28.41 8.40
C MET A 515 -5.82 27.83 8.04
N ASN A 516 -5.71 27.39 6.79
CA ASN A 516 -4.48 26.83 6.23
C ASN A 516 -3.63 27.95 5.63
N LEU A 517 -2.51 28.24 6.30
CA LEU A 517 -1.55 29.30 5.98
C LEU A 517 -0.21 28.75 5.44
N PHE A 518 -0.15 27.47 5.06
CA PHE A 518 1.03 26.93 4.38
C PHE A 518 1.21 27.54 2.98
N TYR A 519 2.45 27.61 2.53
CA TYR A 519 2.75 28.06 1.17
C TYR A 519 2.23 27.07 0.13
N GLY A 520 1.64 27.58 -0.94
CA GLY A 520 1.19 26.82 -2.11
C GLY A 520 1.88 27.30 -3.37
N GLY A 521 1.95 26.45 -4.39
CA GLY A 521 2.60 26.74 -5.67
C GLY A 521 4.08 26.33 -5.68
N GLU A 522 4.79 26.62 -6.77
CA GLU A 522 6.22 26.29 -7.01
C GLU A 522 6.59 24.82 -6.68
N LEU A 523 5.66 23.91 -6.88
CA LEU A 523 5.78 22.47 -6.54
C LEU A 523 5.92 22.17 -5.02
N TYR A 524 5.64 23.10 -4.13
CA TYR A 524 5.60 22.81 -2.70
C TYR A 524 4.36 22.00 -2.32
N GLY A 525 4.56 20.88 -1.64
CA GLY A 525 3.48 19.96 -1.25
C GLY A 525 2.73 20.36 0.04
N GLY A 526 3.28 21.28 0.84
CA GLY A 526 2.78 21.57 2.19
C GLY A 526 1.32 21.99 2.22
N PHE A 527 0.93 22.94 1.38
CA PHE A 527 -0.47 23.42 1.34
C PHE A 527 -1.46 22.31 0.97
N ILE A 528 -1.13 21.52 -0.06
CA ILE A 528 -1.99 20.42 -0.55
C ILE A 528 -2.08 19.33 0.53
N SER A 529 -0.95 18.94 1.11
CA SER A 529 -0.92 17.91 2.15
C SER A 529 -1.75 18.31 3.38
N MET A 530 -1.66 19.56 3.80
CA MET A 530 -2.46 20.07 4.92
C MET A 530 -3.95 20.18 4.54
N TYR A 531 -4.26 20.60 3.31
CA TYR A 531 -5.63 20.64 2.81
C TYR A 531 -6.29 19.25 2.87
N GLU A 532 -5.63 18.26 2.34
CA GLU A 532 -6.09 16.87 2.32
C GLU A 532 -6.21 16.27 3.73
N ALA A 533 -5.26 16.60 4.62
CA ALA A 533 -5.28 16.13 5.99
C ALA A 533 -6.45 16.74 6.80
N VAL A 534 -6.66 18.06 6.72
CA VAL A 534 -7.78 18.73 7.42
C VAL A 534 -9.14 18.22 6.90
N THR A 535 -9.24 17.92 5.60
CA THR A 535 -10.45 17.30 5.02
C THR A 535 -10.75 15.95 5.67
N ARG A 536 -9.70 15.14 5.96
CA ARG A 536 -9.84 13.83 6.62
C ARG A 536 -10.14 13.93 8.10
N VAL A 537 -9.71 15.01 8.77
CA VAL A 537 -10.15 15.33 10.14
C VAL A 537 -11.65 15.66 10.19
N GLY A 538 -12.21 16.15 9.09
CA GLY A 538 -13.61 16.59 9.00
C GLY A 538 -13.83 18.02 9.50
N ALA A 539 -12.76 18.79 9.76
CA ALA A 539 -12.85 20.16 10.23
C ALA A 539 -13.25 21.13 9.10
N THR A 540 -13.87 22.26 9.47
CA THR A 540 -14.14 23.33 8.51
C THR A 540 -12.84 23.98 8.08
N GLN A 541 -12.55 24.05 6.79
CA GLN A 541 -11.28 24.54 6.30
C GLN A 541 -11.39 25.84 5.51
N LEU A 542 -10.49 26.79 5.80
CA LEU A 542 -10.30 28.05 5.06
C LEU A 542 -8.91 27.98 4.36
N PRO A 543 -8.86 27.73 3.05
CA PRO A 543 -7.60 27.60 2.30
C PRO A 543 -7.05 28.99 1.92
N MET A 544 -6.42 29.68 2.83
CA MET A 544 -5.93 31.06 2.67
C MET A 544 -4.55 31.15 2.03
N GLN A 545 -3.70 30.12 2.21
CA GLN A 545 -2.27 30.15 1.93
C GLN A 545 -1.52 31.21 2.78
N ALA A 546 -0.24 31.32 2.58
CA ALA A 546 0.59 32.35 3.18
C ALA A 546 0.42 33.67 2.41
N ALA A 547 -0.77 34.26 2.46
CA ALA A 547 -1.10 35.48 1.78
C ALA A 547 -0.26 36.66 2.29
N PRO A 548 0.25 37.57 1.43
CA PRO A 548 1.14 38.65 1.83
C PRO A 548 0.42 39.76 2.60
N ASP A 549 -0.90 39.95 2.40
CA ASP A 549 -1.71 40.93 3.12
C ASP A 549 -2.19 40.35 4.47
N LEU A 550 -1.41 40.55 5.51
CA LEU A 550 -1.68 40.03 6.83
C LEU A 550 -2.89 40.68 7.52
N GLN A 551 -3.22 41.91 7.15
CA GLN A 551 -4.42 42.61 7.65
C GLN A 551 -5.70 41.96 7.08
N PHE A 552 -5.66 41.60 5.81
CA PHE A 552 -6.74 40.84 5.18
C PHE A 552 -6.89 39.46 5.85
N VAL A 553 -5.79 38.73 6.07
CA VAL A 553 -5.81 37.44 6.76
C VAL A 553 -6.44 37.55 8.15
N ALA A 554 -6.03 38.51 8.96
CA ALA A 554 -6.59 38.74 10.30
C ALA A 554 -8.08 39.10 10.28
N LYS A 555 -8.50 39.87 9.29
CA LYS A 555 -9.92 40.20 9.07
C LYS A 555 -10.74 38.94 8.78
N GLU A 556 -10.24 38.06 7.90
CA GLU A 556 -10.92 36.82 7.54
C GLU A 556 -10.95 35.81 8.70
N ILE A 557 -9.89 35.73 9.52
CA ILE A 557 -9.86 34.96 10.76
C ILE A 557 -11.05 35.33 11.66
N LYS A 558 -11.24 36.62 11.87
CA LYS A 558 -12.34 37.15 12.70
C LYS A 558 -13.69 36.93 12.04
N ALA A 559 -13.84 37.25 10.75
CA ALA A 559 -15.10 37.17 10.01
C ALA A 559 -15.65 35.74 9.98
N HIS A 560 -14.78 34.76 9.80
CA HIS A 560 -15.12 33.35 9.72
C HIS A 560 -15.00 32.57 11.03
N LYS A 561 -14.75 33.26 12.13
CA LYS A 561 -14.63 32.65 13.48
C LYS A 561 -13.62 31.48 13.50
N VAL A 562 -12.46 31.69 12.90
CA VAL A 562 -11.38 30.73 12.89
C VAL A 562 -10.86 30.56 14.32
N ASN A 563 -10.76 29.32 14.81
CA ASN A 563 -10.19 29.02 16.13
C ASN A 563 -8.86 28.28 16.04
N VAL A 564 -8.51 27.79 14.83
CA VAL A 564 -7.25 27.05 14.60
C VAL A 564 -6.50 27.62 13.40
N LEU A 565 -5.21 27.91 13.60
CA LEU A 565 -4.28 28.25 12.51
C LEU A 565 -3.32 27.10 12.26
N ILE A 566 -3.01 26.82 11.00
CA ILE A 566 -1.94 25.92 10.61
C ILE A 566 -1.00 26.61 9.64
N GLY A 567 0.32 26.57 9.86
CA GLY A 567 1.28 27.26 9.00
C GLY A 567 2.74 27.07 9.40
N MET A 568 3.63 27.71 8.66
CA MET A 568 5.05 27.73 9.01
C MET A 568 5.32 28.77 10.10
N PRO A 569 6.22 28.49 11.07
CA PRO A 569 6.58 29.43 12.13
C PRO A 569 6.91 30.84 11.65
N THR A 570 7.75 30.97 10.65
CA THR A 570 8.14 32.26 10.07
C THR A 570 6.94 33.12 9.66
N TYR A 571 5.92 32.52 8.98
CA TYR A 571 4.72 33.25 8.58
C TYR A 571 3.80 33.54 9.76
N LEU A 572 3.65 32.58 10.67
CA LEU A 572 2.80 32.73 11.87
C LEU A 572 3.33 33.85 12.78
N ILE A 573 4.62 33.86 13.04
CA ILE A 573 5.27 34.94 13.84
C ILE A 573 5.02 36.31 13.22
N LYS A 574 5.22 36.42 11.91
CA LYS A 574 4.97 37.67 11.19
C LYS A 574 3.50 38.08 11.29
N LEU A 575 2.56 37.17 11.17
CA LEU A 575 1.13 37.43 11.33
C LEU A 575 0.79 37.95 12.75
N PHE A 576 1.31 37.28 13.78
CA PHE A 576 1.08 37.72 15.17
C PHE A 576 1.75 39.07 15.48
N THR A 577 2.91 39.35 14.89
CA THR A 577 3.62 40.62 15.08
C THR A 577 2.91 41.77 14.38
N GLU A 578 2.52 41.62 13.11
CA GLU A 578 1.99 42.73 12.32
C GLU A 578 0.47 42.94 12.46
N ALA A 579 -0.30 41.88 12.78
CA ALA A 579 -1.74 41.93 12.94
C ALA A 579 -2.25 41.53 14.34
N GLY A 580 -1.37 41.48 15.33
CA GLY A 580 -1.67 40.95 16.67
C GLY A 580 -2.86 41.58 17.35
N GLU A 581 -3.02 42.90 17.28
CA GLU A 581 -4.16 43.59 17.88
C GLU A 581 -5.52 43.14 17.30
N GLN A 582 -5.56 42.82 16.04
CA GLN A 582 -6.78 42.27 15.40
C GLN A 582 -7.02 40.80 15.82
N LEU A 583 -5.94 40.03 15.98
CA LEU A 583 -5.99 38.64 16.41
C LEU A 583 -6.43 38.49 17.86
N LYS A 584 -6.07 39.42 18.73
CA LYS A 584 -6.57 39.45 20.13
C LYS A 584 -8.09 39.55 20.21
N ALA A 585 -8.73 40.14 19.19
CA ALA A 585 -10.18 40.22 19.09
C ALA A 585 -10.81 38.97 18.47
N ALA A 586 -10.02 38.05 17.95
CA ALA A 586 -10.46 36.74 17.43
C ALA A 586 -10.47 35.71 18.57
N LYS A 587 -11.28 34.64 18.38
CA LYS A 587 -11.32 33.55 19.37
C LYS A 587 -10.40 32.41 18.90
N LEU A 588 -9.10 32.73 18.73
CA LEU A 588 -8.11 31.70 18.45
C LEU A 588 -7.88 30.84 19.69
N GLU A 589 -7.76 29.56 19.52
CA GLU A 589 -7.51 28.57 20.57
C GLU A 589 -6.20 27.83 20.36
N LYS A 590 -5.91 27.45 19.10
CA LYS A 590 -4.81 26.54 18.76
C LYS A 590 -4.05 27.02 17.54
N VAL A 591 -2.75 26.81 17.56
CA VAL A 591 -1.86 27.01 16.41
C VAL A 591 -1.03 25.76 16.23
N PHE A 592 -1.06 25.21 15.03
CA PHE A 592 -0.21 24.08 14.68
C PHE A 592 0.81 24.51 13.64
N TYR A 593 2.07 24.17 13.89
CA TYR A 593 3.15 24.52 12.99
C TYR A 593 3.86 23.29 12.41
N GLY A 594 4.48 23.46 11.24
CA GLY A 594 5.29 22.43 10.61
C GLY A 594 6.31 23.02 9.64
N GLY A 595 7.27 22.20 9.20
CA GLY A 595 8.29 22.57 8.24
C GLY A 595 9.50 23.33 8.81
N GLU A 596 9.35 23.98 9.93
CA GLU A 596 10.39 24.70 10.68
C GLU A 596 10.17 24.44 12.18
N GLN A 597 11.21 24.66 12.98
CA GLN A 597 11.09 24.63 14.45
C GLN A 597 10.64 25.99 14.96
N PHE A 598 9.65 26.01 15.83
CA PHE A 598 9.24 27.21 16.56
C PHE A 598 10.24 27.47 17.70
N GLU A 599 10.69 28.73 17.84
CA GLU A 599 11.61 29.07 18.89
C GLU A 599 10.88 29.01 20.25
N PRO A 600 11.40 28.26 21.27
CA PRO A 600 10.65 27.97 22.48
C PRO A 600 10.26 29.20 23.32
N ALA A 601 11.14 30.20 23.43
CA ALA A 601 10.83 31.41 24.21
C ALA A 601 9.74 32.24 23.53
N LEU A 602 9.81 32.41 22.23
CA LEU A 602 8.79 33.10 21.42
C LEU A 602 7.46 32.35 21.41
N GLN A 603 7.50 31.04 21.39
CA GLN A 603 6.29 30.20 21.52
C GLN A 603 5.58 30.50 22.84
N GLN A 604 6.30 30.45 23.98
CA GLN A 604 5.75 30.75 25.31
C GLN A 604 5.23 32.17 25.41
N GLN A 605 5.91 33.13 24.80
CA GLN A 605 5.47 34.51 24.76
C GLN A 605 4.13 34.65 24.03
N LEU A 606 4.00 34.10 22.83
CA LEU A 606 2.76 34.15 22.04
C LEU A 606 1.61 33.40 22.73
N GLU A 607 1.88 32.22 23.29
CA GLU A 607 0.87 31.48 24.06
C GLU A 607 0.31 32.29 25.22
N LYS A 608 1.17 32.97 25.95
CA LYS A 608 0.78 33.84 27.09
C LYS A 608 0.05 35.09 26.61
N GLU A 609 0.52 35.73 25.56
CA GLU A 609 -0.03 36.99 25.08
C GLU A 609 -1.41 36.83 24.45
N PHE A 610 -1.62 35.73 23.66
CA PHE A 610 -2.85 35.49 22.90
C PHE A 610 -3.79 34.49 23.56
N GLY A 611 -3.37 33.82 24.65
CA GLY A 611 -4.18 32.80 25.34
C GLY A 611 -4.42 31.55 24.49
N ILE A 612 -3.48 31.20 23.61
CA ILE A 612 -3.53 30.09 22.67
C ILE A 612 -2.59 28.95 23.08
N THR A 613 -2.73 27.78 22.44
CA THR A 613 -1.74 26.70 22.51
C THR A 613 -1.04 26.55 21.17
N ILE A 614 0.28 26.39 21.17
CA ILE A 614 1.09 26.24 19.97
C ILE A 614 1.77 24.86 20.00
N HIS A 615 1.49 24.02 19.01
CA HIS A 615 2.01 22.67 18.94
C HIS A 615 2.69 22.39 17.60
N SER A 616 3.73 21.56 17.63
CA SER A 616 4.21 20.91 16.39
C SER A 616 3.07 20.08 15.80
N LEU A 617 2.82 20.22 14.50
CA LEU A 617 1.83 19.42 13.81
C LEU A 617 2.34 18.01 13.62
N THR A 618 3.52 17.92 13.01
CA THR A 618 4.19 16.67 12.66
C THR A 618 5.65 16.94 12.34
N TYR A 619 6.50 15.96 12.59
CA TYR A 619 7.84 15.90 12.01
C TYR A 619 7.77 15.09 10.71
N GLY A 620 8.29 15.64 9.62
CA GLY A 620 8.25 14.99 8.31
C GLY A 620 9.07 15.72 7.25
N CYS A 621 9.20 15.10 6.10
CA CYS A 621 9.83 15.67 4.91
C CYS A 621 9.07 15.28 3.65
N ASN A 622 9.28 16.03 2.58
CA ASN A 622 8.57 15.80 1.31
C ASN A 622 8.90 14.43 0.69
N GLU A 623 10.09 13.89 0.94
CA GLU A 623 10.58 12.63 0.40
C GLU A 623 9.92 11.41 1.05
N ILE A 624 9.60 11.50 2.34
CA ILE A 624 9.12 10.36 3.16
C ILE A 624 7.70 10.58 3.70
N GLY A 625 7.22 11.82 3.71
CA GLY A 625 5.95 12.20 4.34
C GLY A 625 6.06 12.34 5.85
N THR A 626 4.98 12.05 6.58
CA THR A 626 4.91 12.12 8.05
C THR A 626 5.79 11.05 8.68
N ILE A 627 6.69 11.46 9.56
CA ILE A 627 7.65 10.62 10.28
C ILE A 627 7.24 10.46 11.74
N GLY A 628 6.94 11.58 12.38
CA GLY A 628 6.58 11.63 13.79
C GLY A 628 5.39 12.53 14.05
N TYR A 629 4.68 12.26 15.13
CA TYR A 629 3.51 13.01 15.57
C TYR A 629 3.55 13.25 17.09
N VAL A 630 2.85 14.27 17.56
CA VAL A 630 2.78 14.60 18.97
C VAL A 630 1.49 14.10 19.62
N CYS A 631 1.53 13.88 20.92
CA CYS A 631 0.35 13.70 21.76
C CYS A 631 0.34 14.75 22.87
N GLU A 632 -0.72 14.81 23.67
CA GLU A 632 -0.87 15.76 24.78
C GLU A 632 0.22 15.69 25.86
N TYR A 633 0.99 14.61 25.91
CA TYR A 633 2.10 14.39 26.86
C TYR A 633 3.48 14.60 26.25
N CYS A 634 3.59 14.90 24.96
CA CYS A 634 4.87 15.17 24.33
C CYS A 634 5.37 16.56 24.77
N LYS A 635 6.65 16.60 25.19
CA LYS A 635 7.35 17.86 25.42
C LYS A 635 7.78 18.47 24.07
N ASN A 636 8.23 19.73 24.11
CA ASN A 636 8.75 20.37 22.91
C ASN A 636 9.91 19.56 22.31
N GLY A 637 9.86 19.31 20.99
CA GLY A 637 10.83 18.47 20.30
C GLY A 637 10.55 16.96 20.34
N GLU A 638 9.73 16.46 21.26
CA GLU A 638 9.38 15.05 21.37
C GLU A 638 8.29 14.65 20.37
N HIS A 639 8.46 13.49 19.73
CA HIS A 639 7.51 12.92 18.78
C HIS A 639 7.41 11.41 18.97
N HIS A 640 6.22 10.84 18.80
CA HIS A 640 6.03 9.43 18.57
C HIS A 640 6.39 9.09 17.14
N LEU A 641 7.09 7.98 16.92
CA LEU A 641 7.38 7.48 15.59
C LEU A 641 6.09 6.95 14.94
N HIS A 642 5.82 7.36 13.70
CA HIS A 642 4.71 6.81 12.95
C HIS A 642 4.95 5.33 12.61
N PRO A 643 3.96 4.42 12.75
CA PRO A 643 4.16 2.97 12.58
C PRO A 643 4.61 2.55 11.17
N THR A 644 4.39 3.41 10.17
CA THR A 644 4.84 3.18 8.78
C THR A 644 6.30 3.57 8.54
N LYS A 645 7.04 3.90 9.59
CA LYS A 645 8.45 4.31 9.51
C LYS A 645 9.31 3.48 10.45
N TYR A 646 10.50 3.14 10.00
CA TYR A 646 11.55 2.59 10.84
C TYR A 646 12.61 3.66 11.04
N LEU A 647 13.00 3.90 12.29
CA LEU A 647 13.95 4.93 12.68
C LEU A 647 15.20 4.28 13.24
N GLU A 648 16.34 4.70 12.72
CA GLU A 648 17.67 4.46 13.29
C GLU A 648 18.26 5.78 13.77
N ILE A 649 18.95 5.77 14.89
CA ILE A 649 19.76 6.89 15.36
C ILE A 649 21.21 6.40 15.35
N LEU A 650 22.02 6.96 14.44
CA LEU A 650 23.37 6.52 14.16
C LEU A 650 24.41 7.49 14.75
N ALA A 651 25.59 6.99 15.05
CA ALA A 651 26.71 7.81 15.49
C ALA A 651 27.05 8.91 14.47
N LEU A 652 27.66 9.99 14.93
CA LEU A 652 27.92 11.18 14.11
C LEU A 652 28.92 10.91 12.99
N ASP A 653 29.82 9.98 13.18
CA ASP A 653 30.95 9.68 12.30
C ASP A 653 30.97 8.23 11.76
N GLN A 654 30.02 7.41 12.18
CA GLN A 654 29.91 6.01 11.79
C GLN A 654 28.46 5.61 11.54
N ASP A 655 28.22 4.62 10.70
CA ASP A 655 26.86 4.14 10.37
C ASP A 655 26.36 3.06 11.34
N GLU A 656 26.76 3.17 12.62
CA GLU A 656 26.36 2.27 13.68
C GLU A 656 25.36 2.93 14.65
N PRO A 657 24.36 2.18 15.16
CA PRO A 657 23.38 2.70 16.10
C PRO A 657 24.04 3.19 17.40
N VAL A 658 23.59 4.31 17.92
CA VAL A 658 23.97 4.78 19.24
C VAL A 658 23.17 4.10 20.35
N PRO A 659 23.68 4.02 21.58
CA PRO A 659 22.91 3.58 22.74
C PRO A 659 21.61 4.37 22.93
N MET A 660 20.58 3.72 23.49
CA MET A 660 19.29 4.37 23.77
C MET A 660 19.46 5.61 24.65
N GLY A 661 18.91 6.73 24.21
CA GLY A 661 18.99 8.03 24.90
C GLY A 661 20.17 8.90 24.48
N GLU A 662 21.12 8.38 23.72
CA GLU A 662 22.21 9.17 23.15
C GLU A 662 21.80 9.85 21.85
N THR A 663 22.37 11.03 21.59
CA THR A 663 22.11 11.83 20.40
C THR A 663 22.93 11.33 19.22
N GLY A 664 22.28 11.20 18.07
CA GLY A 664 22.92 10.80 16.82
C GLY A 664 22.16 11.30 15.59
N ARG A 665 22.61 10.88 14.41
CA ARG A 665 22.01 11.20 13.12
C ARG A 665 20.73 10.41 12.92
N ILE A 666 19.66 11.08 12.48
CA ILE A 666 18.38 10.44 12.18
C ILE A 666 18.43 9.85 10.78
N VAL A 667 18.23 8.53 10.71
CA VAL A 667 18.13 7.76 9.47
C VAL A 667 16.81 7.02 9.43
N LEU A 668 16.10 7.08 8.31
CA LEU A 668 14.73 6.61 8.19
C LEU A 668 14.55 5.66 7.00
N THR A 669 13.73 4.64 7.23
CA THR A 669 13.26 3.73 6.19
C THR A 669 11.73 3.70 6.24
N PRO A 670 11.02 4.20 5.21
CA PRO A 670 9.59 3.95 5.06
C PRO A 670 9.32 2.46 4.93
N VAL A 671 8.32 1.96 5.63
CA VAL A 671 7.90 0.55 5.49
C VAL A 671 7.19 0.34 4.14
N ASN A 672 6.60 1.40 3.60
CA ASN A 672 5.94 1.44 2.30
C ASN A 672 6.51 2.60 1.46
N GLY A 673 6.51 2.45 0.16
CA GLY A 673 6.87 3.49 -0.81
C GLY A 673 6.87 2.86 -2.20
N GLU A 674 5.94 3.29 -3.05
CA GLU A 674 5.78 2.73 -4.39
C GLU A 674 6.62 3.47 -5.43
N ALA A 675 6.60 4.82 -5.39
CA ALA A 675 7.28 5.63 -6.40
C ALA A 675 8.79 5.74 -6.15
N THR A 676 9.20 5.86 -4.90
CA THR A 676 10.60 6.00 -4.52
C THR A 676 10.93 5.00 -3.42
N ARG A 677 11.70 3.97 -3.76
CA ARG A 677 12.14 2.94 -2.80
C ARG A 677 13.28 3.50 -1.95
N ILE A 678 12.93 4.28 -0.93
CA ILE A 678 13.88 4.86 0.01
C ILE A 678 14.21 3.84 1.10
N LYS A 679 15.50 3.60 1.31
CA LYS A 679 16.00 2.81 2.44
C LYS A 679 17.13 3.57 3.11
N ARG A 680 17.16 3.57 4.45
CA ARG A 680 18.20 4.20 5.28
C ARG A 680 18.55 5.64 4.85
N TYR A 681 17.51 6.48 4.68
CA TYR A 681 17.68 7.84 4.22
C TYR A 681 18.04 8.79 5.38
N GLU A 682 19.16 9.48 5.26
CA GLU A 682 19.63 10.47 6.21
C GLU A 682 19.01 11.84 5.92
N LEU A 683 18.25 12.35 6.88
CA LEU A 683 17.57 13.64 6.77
C LEU A 683 18.47 14.84 7.02
N GLY A 684 19.58 14.64 7.69
CA GLY A 684 20.44 15.71 8.20
C GLY A 684 19.94 16.33 9.50
N ASP A 685 19.08 15.62 10.23
CA ASP A 685 18.61 16.02 11.55
C ASP A 685 19.28 15.13 12.63
N LEU A 686 19.43 15.71 13.83
CA LEU A 686 19.88 15.01 15.03
C LEU A 686 18.71 14.69 15.94
N GLY A 687 18.80 13.57 16.62
CA GLY A 687 17.80 13.16 17.60
C GLY A 687 18.29 12.09 18.54
N ARG A 688 17.46 11.78 19.54
CA ARG A 688 17.67 10.67 20.46
C ARG A 688 16.37 9.97 20.77
N PHE A 689 16.42 8.68 21.08
CA PHE A 689 15.26 7.98 21.60
C PHE A 689 14.95 8.45 23.03
N VAL A 690 13.67 8.63 23.33
CA VAL A 690 13.19 8.90 24.70
C VAL A 690 12.88 7.56 25.35
N VAL A 691 13.57 7.25 26.44
CA VAL A 691 13.51 5.95 27.13
C VAL A 691 12.22 5.79 27.93
N GLU A 692 11.71 6.88 28.51
CA GLU A 692 10.54 6.86 29.39
C GLU A 692 9.26 6.57 28.59
N PRO A 693 8.41 5.64 29.06
CA PRO A 693 7.12 5.37 28.45
C PRO A 693 6.24 6.62 28.43
N CYS A 694 5.52 6.83 27.34
CA CYS A 694 4.57 7.96 27.28
C CYS A 694 3.29 7.62 28.05
N PRO A 695 2.77 8.55 28.88
CA PRO A 695 1.52 8.35 29.60
C PRO A 695 0.30 8.15 28.69
N CYS A 696 0.41 8.50 27.41
CA CYS A 696 -0.67 8.28 26.42
C CYS A 696 -0.96 6.79 26.13
N GLY A 697 -0.11 5.87 26.60
CA GLY A 697 -0.29 4.43 26.43
C GLY A 697 0.14 3.84 25.07
N ARG A 698 0.63 4.68 24.13
CA ARG A 698 1.17 4.21 22.83
C ARG A 698 2.50 3.50 23.05
N GLN A 699 2.71 2.41 22.29
CA GLN A 699 3.91 1.57 22.35
C GLN A 699 4.94 1.94 21.26
N THR A 700 4.60 2.84 20.34
CA THR A 700 5.55 3.31 19.33
C THR A 700 6.71 4.06 19.97
N PRO A 701 7.95 3.88 19.48
CA PRO A 701 9.09 4.61 19.99
C PRO A 701 8.85 6.12 20.02
N LYS A 702 9.30 6.77 21.09
CA LYS A 702 9.31 8.23 21.19
C LYS A 702 10.72 8.72 21.00
N PHE A 703 10.91 9.77 20.23
CA PHE A 703 12.19 10.39 19.97
C PHE A 703 12.10 11.91 20.13
N GLU A 704 13.22 12.53 20.41
CA GLU A 704 13.36 13.98 20.57
C GLU A 704 14.29 14.53 19.50
N LEU A 705 13.87 15.58 18.83
CA LEU A 705 14.70 16.31 17.87
C LEU A 705 15.70 17.21 18.60
N GLN A 706 16.96 17.13 18.21
CA GLN A 706 18.07 17.86 18.79
C GLN A 706 18.66 18.92 17.84
N GLY A 707 17.93 19.25 16.75
CA GLY A 707 18.37 20.19 15.73
C GLY A 707 18.91 19.54 14.47
N ARG A 708 19.57 20.33 13.62
CA ARG A 708 20.14 19.84 12.38
C ARG A 708 21.58 19.40 12.53
N PHE A 709 21.98 18.38 11.83
CA PHE A 709 23.37 17.93 11.78
C PHE A 709 24.31 19.03 11.25
N GLY A 710 23.82 19.96 10.42
CA GLY A 710 24.56 21.14 9.96
C GLY A 710 24.52 22.34 10.92
N ASP A 711 23.64 22.34 11.94
CA ASP A 711 23.57 23.35 13.01
C ASP A 711 24.42 22.94 14.24
N SER A 712 24.89 21.69 14.27
CA SER A 712 25.93 21.23 15.17
C SER A 712 27.22 21.06 14.39
N PHE A 713 28.27 21.63 14.85
CA PHE A 713 29.56 21.68 14.16
C PHE A 713 30.72 21.42 15.13
N LYS A 714 31.81 20.90 14.61
CA LYS A 714 33.04 20.78 15.40
C LYS A 714 33.73 22.16 15.48
N PHE A 715 33.93 22.58 16.68
CA PHE A 715 34.80 23.75 17.00
C PHE A 715 35.97 23.27 17.82
N ALA A 716 37.15 23.28 17.23
CA ALA A 716 38.32 22.57 17.70
C ALA A 716 38.06 21.04 17.83
N THR A 717 38.10 20.51 19.05
CA THR A 717 37.85 19.08 19.31
C THR A 717 36.42 18.79 19.77
N ASN A 718 35.64 19.83 20.06
CA ASN A 718 34.32 19.69 20.67
C ASN A 718 33.18 19.88 19.66
N LEU A 719 32.09 19.13 19.82
CA LEU A 719 30.88 19.34 19.08
C LEU A 719 30.05 20.42 19.77
N VAL A 720 29.71 21.47 19.05
CA VAL A 720 28.92 22.60 19.54
C VAL A 720 27.64 22.77 18.73
N SER A 721 26.59 23.24 19.40
CA SER A 721 25.25 23.38 18.82
C SER A 721 24.84 24.84 18.68
N TYR A 722 24.34 25.22 17.54
CA TYR A 722 23.74 26.53 17.28
C TYR A 722 22.62 26.85 18.28
N GLN A 723 21.77 25.92 18.59
CA GLN A 723 20.65 26.09 19.51
C GLN A 723 21.12 26.44 20.93
N LYS A 724 22.24 25.87 21.37
CA LYS A 724 22.80 26.18 22.66
C LYS A 724 23.30 27.62 22.73
N PHE A 725 23.84 28.17 21.63
CA PHE A 725 24.19 29.58 21.54
C PHE A 725 22.94 30.47 21.63
N GLN A 726 21.88 30.14 20.85
CA GLN A 726 20.63 30.88 20.90
C GLN A 726 20.04 30.91 22.33
N GLN A 727 20.01 29.75 23.00
CA GLN A 727 19.51 29.65 24.35
C GLN A 727 20.31 30.56 25.33
N ILE A 728 21.64 30.51 25.28
CA ILE A 728 22.51 31.33 26.16
C ILE A 728 22.30 32.82 25.89
N LEU A 729 22.18 33.21 24.61
CA LEU A 729 21.96 34.61 24.26
C LEU A 729 20.56 35.09 24.69
N ALA A 730 19.54 34.27 24.58
CA ALA A 730 18.20 34.57 25.07
C ALA A 730 18.16 34.71 26.59
N GLU A 731 18.81 33.79 27.34
CA GLU A 731 18.79 33.80 28.83
C GLU A 731 19.61 34.93 29.45
N HIS A 732 20.71 35.34 28.84
CA HIS A 732 21.65 36.28 29.43
C HIS A 732 21.61 37.69 28.81
N TYR A 733 21.12 37.83 27.59
CA TYR A 733 21.10 39.10 26.84
C TYR A 733 19.70 39.45 26.30
N ASP A 734 18.68 38.63 26.58
CA ASP A 734 17.32 38.80 26.05
C ASP A 734 17.28 38.89 24.51
N TYR A 735 18.23 38.22 23.85
CA TYR A 735 18.40 38.26 22.40
C TYR A 735 17.65 37.11 21.74
N HIS A 736 16.69 37.43 20.89
CA HIS A 736 15.82 36.48 20.20
C HIS A 736 15.88 36.58 18.67
N ASP A 737 16.68 37.50 18.12
CA ASP A 737 16.80 37.73 16.71
C ASP A 737 17.73 36.74 16.01
N PHE A 738 17.92 36.91 14.70
CA PHE A 738 18.72 36.00 13.91
C PHE A 738 20.19 36.04 14.33
N LEU A 739 20.73 34.85 14.57
CA LEU A 739 22.13 34.60 14.89
C LEU A 739 22.77 33.83 13.73
N GLN A 740 24.01 34.16 13.34
CA GLN A 740 24.80 33.36 12.44
C GLN A 740 26.17 33.04 13.11
N LEU A 741 26.55 31.79 13.05
CA LEU A 741 27.84 31.29 13.50
C LEU A 741 28.71 30.97 12.30
N VAL A 742 29.87 31.61 12.20
CA VAL A 742 30.83 31.41 11.12
C VAL A 742 32.10 30.78 11.71
N ILE A 743 32.53 29.66 11.11
CA ILE A 743 33.77 28.98 11.54
C ILE A 743 34.79 29.18 10.44
N ASP A 744 35.96 29.73 10.80
CA ASP A 744 37.09 29.93 9.94
C ASP A 744 38.42 29.74 10.71
N TYR A 745 39.54 30.11 10.09
CA TYR A 745 40.83 30.17 10.72
C TYR A 745 41.30 31.63 10.87
N TYR A 746 41.79 31.96 12.06
CA TYR A 746 42.38 33.26 12.38
C TYR A 746 43.69 33.04 13.14
N HIS A 747 44.82 33.46 12.57
CA HIS A 747 46.16 33.21 13.08
C HIS A 747 46.40 31.74 13.48
N ASP A 748 46.14 30.81 12.55
CA ASP A 748 46.31 29.36 12.74
C ASP A 748 45.45 28.68 13.81
N LYS A 749 44.52 29.40 14.38
CA LYS A 749 43.51 28.84 15.30
C LYS A 749 42.12 28.84 14.68
N GLU A 750 41.34 27.83 15.01
CA GLU A 750 39.91 27.88 14.66
C GLU A 750 39.25 29.05 15.36
N ARG A 751 38.51 29.84 14.57
CA ARG A 751 37.70 30.95 15.09
C ARG A 751 36.22 30.63 14.90
N LEU A 752 35.47 30.83 15.98
CA LEU A 752 34.02 30.91 15.96
C LEU A 752 33.60 32.38 15.99
N LEU A 753 33.13 32.87 14.88
CA LEU A 753 32.62 34.24 14.71
C LEU A 753 31.10 34.23 14.90
N ILE A 754 30.64 34.99 15.89
CA ILE A 754 29.24 35.18 16.21
C ILE A 754 28.76 36.46 15.55
N VAL A 755 27.86 36.35 14.57
CA VAL A 755 27.28 37.51 13.84
C VAL A 755 25.85 37.69 14.30
N ALA A 756 25.53 38.87 14.80
CA ALA A 756 24.23 39.23 15.37
C ALA A 756 23.89 40.69 15.09
N GLU A 757 22.69 41.12 15.38
CA GLU A 757 22.27 42.52 15.26
C GLU A 757 22.74 43.40 16.43
N GLU A 758 23.09 42.78 17.52
CA GLU A 758 23.56 43.45 18.76
C GLU A 758 24.95 42.93 19.17
N TYR A 759 25.65 43.75 19.93
CA TYR A 759 26.91 43.39 20.57
C TYR A 759 26.68 42.93 22.01
N PHE A 760 27.19 41.76 22.37
CA PHE A 760 27.00 41.15 23.68
C PHE A 760 28.21 41.43 24.59
N PRO A 761 28.07 42.29 25.63
CA PRO A 761 29.14 42.50 26.56
C PRO A 761 29.54 41.22 27.28
N ASP A 762 30.84 41.01 27.50
CA ASP A 762 31.38 39.83 28.22
C ASP A 762 30.93 38.45 27.67
N LEU A 763 30.57 38.35 26.39
CA LEU A 763 30.09 37.13 25.75
C LEU A 763 30.99 35.91 25.98
N GLU A 764 32.32 36.08 25.82
CA GLU A 764 33.29 34.99 26.04
C GLU A 764 33.26 34.50 27.51
N ALA A 765 33.10 35.39 28.49
CA ALA A 765 32.98 35.02 29.90
C ALA A 765 31.65 34.28 30.17
N THR A 766 30.56 34.72 29.55
CA THR A 766 29.27 34.07 29.64
C THR A 766 29.32 32.67 29.00
N LEU A 767 29.89 32.52 27.81
CA LEU A 767 30.03 31.22 27.16
C LEU A 767 30.92 30.27 27.97
N LYS A 768 32.01 30.76 28.57
CA LYS A 768 32.86 29.93 29.45
C LYS A 768 32.09 29.44 30.69
N ARG A 769 31.10 30.17 31.17
CA ARG A 769 30.30 29.81 32.33
C ARG A 769 29.19 28.84 31.98
N GLU A 770 28.47 29.06 30.87
CA GLU A 770 27.23 28.40 30.51
C GLU A 770 27.41 27.25 29.51
N TYR A 771 28.54 27.19 28.79
CA TYR A 771 28.76 26.22 27.73
C TYR A 771 30.05 25.40 27.97
N PRO A 772 29.96 24.21 28.58
CA PRO A 772 31.14 23.43 28.99
C PRO A 772 32.10 23.13 27.82
N GLU A 773 31.61 22.79 26.62
CA GLU A 773 32.42 22.48 25.46
C GLU A 773 33.17 23.71 24.93
N ILE A 774 32.57 24.87 24.95
CA ILE A 774 33.23 26.16 24.64
C ILE A 774 34.24 26.53 25.73
N LYS A 775 33.90 26.31 27.00
CA LYS A 775 34.84 26.54 28.12
C LYS A 775 36.11 25.72 27.92
N GLU A 776 35.99 24.44 27.61
CA GLU A 776 37.13 23.56 27.40
C GLU A 776 37.99 24.05 26.20
N THR A 777 37.33 24.34 25.05
CA THR A 777 38.02 24.85 23.85
C THR A 777 38.81 26.14 24.15
N LEU A 778 38.23 27.09 24.85
CA LEU A 778 38.87 28.38 25.17
C LEU A 778 39.92 28.24 26.27
N GLN A 779 39.70 27.39 27.28
CA GLN A 779 40.66 27.17 28.38
C GLN A 779 41.95 26.55 27.90
N TYR A 780 41.88 25.61 26.94
CA TYR A 780 43.06 24.98 26.35
C TYR A 780 43.60 25.74 25.13
N GLN A 781 43.08 26.92 24.84
CA GLN A 781 43.47 27.76 23.71
C GLN A 781 43.39 27.07 22.33
N LEU A 782 42.49 26.12 22.18
CA LEU A 782 42.30 25.35 20.98
C LEU A 782 41.52 26.14 19.90
N GLY A 783 40.78 27.17 20.31
CA GLY A 783 40.03 28.06 19.42
C GLY A 783 39.81 29.44 20.02
N ILE A 784 39.24 30.35 19.26
CA ILE A 784 38.87 31.69 19.68
C ILE A 784 37.42 31.99 19.32
N VAL A 785 36.72 32.77 20.17
CA VAL A 785 35.38 33.27 19.91
C VAL A 785 35.44 34.79 19.69
N THR A 786 34.78 35.28 18.65
CA THR A 786 34.69 36.69 18.31
C THR A 786 33.27 37.06 17.92
N GLN A 787 32.93 38.38 17.95
CA GLN A 787 31.62 38.87 17.54
C GLN A 787 31.74 39.87 16.41
N GLN A 788 30.69 39.96 15.58
CA GLN A 788 30.57 40.92 14.48
C GLN A 788 29.12 41.37 14.33
N LEU A 789 28.88 42.66 14.06
CA LEU A 789 27.55 43.20 13.84
C LEU A 789 27.15 43.08 12.36
N GLN A 790 25.96 42.53 12.10
CA GLN A 790 25.15 42.64 10.86
C GLN A 790 25.76 42.19 9.52
N GLU A 791 26.98 41.72 9.43
CA GLU A 791 27.57 41.25 8.17
C GLU A 791 27.31 39.74 7.98
N TYR A 792 26.05 39.37 7.69
CA TYR A 792 25.66 37.98 7.51
C TYR A 792 26.15 37.40 6.18
N GLN A 793 26.64 36.17 6.22
CA GLN A 793 26.97 35.39 5.04
C GLN A 793 25.69 34.89 4.39
N ILE A 794 25.43 35.30 3.16
CA ILE A 794 24.23 34.93 2.40
C ILE A 794 24.62 33.87 1.35
N SER A 795 23.87 32.79 1.25
CA SER A 795 24.07 31.77 0.23
C SER A 795 23.74 32.29 -1.16
N SER A 796 24.24 31.63 -2.21
CA SER A 796 23.94 31.96 -3.63
C SER A 796 22.44 31.93 -3.96
N SER A 797 21.62 31.26 -3.14
CA SER A 797 20.15 31.24 -3.25
C SER A 797 19.43 32.33 -2.46
N GLY A 798 20.18 33.29 -1.87
CA GLY A 798 19.63 34.39 -1.06
C GLY A 798 19.18 33.99 0.35
N LYS A 799 19.47 32.75 0.79
CA LYS A 799 19.13 32.28 2.16
C LYS A 799 20.29 32.55 3.12
N MET A 800 19.97 33.11 4.28
CA MET A 800 20.89 33.19 5.42
C MET A 800 21.05 31.80 6.05
N ARG A 801 22.28 31.33 6.23
CA ARG A 801 22.59 30.10 6.94
C ARG A 801 22.87 30.40 8.41
N ARG A 802 22.40 29.57 9.30
CA ARG A 802 22.67 29.68 10.74
C ARG A 802 24.11 29.37 11.09
N VAL A 803 24.69 28.39 10.42
CA VAL A 803 26.07 27.97 10.58
C VAL A 803 26.74 27.98 9.22
N VAL A 804 27.90 28.62 9.12
CA VAL A 804 28.72 28.71 7.90
C VAL A 804 30.13 28.23 8.25
N ASP A 805 30.54 27.10 7.71
CA ASP A 805 31.90 26.55 7.87
C ASP A 805 32.76 26.92 6.65
N LEU A 806 33.71 27.81 6.85
CA LEU A 806 34.61 28.29 5.80
C LEU A 806 35.95 27.55 5.79
N ARG A 807 36.21 26.61 6.70
CA ARG A 807 37.46 25.84 6.79
C ARG A 807 37.73 25.00 5.55
N VAL A 808 36.68 24.46 4.93
CA VAL A 808 36.76 23.60 3.74
C VAL A 808 37.05 24.41 2.48
N ALA A 809 36.68 25.69 2.40
CA ALA A 809 36.90 26.56 1.26
C ALA A 809 38.39 26.96 1.10
N SER A 810 39.13 26.98 2.20
CA SER A 810 40.55 27.35 2.17
C SER A 810 41.50 26.24 1.65
N THR A 811 41.07 24.99 1.64
CA THR A 811 41.83 23.85 1.14
C THR A 811 41.75 23.67 -0.38
N LEU A 812 40.78 24.28 -1.06
CA LEU A 812 40.60 24.24 -2.52
C LEU A 812 41.23 25.40 -3.27
N SER A 813 41.72 26.47 -2.59
CA SER A 813 42.33 27.64 -3.18
C SER A 813 43.88 27.62 -3.17
N GLY A 814 44.49 26.48 -2.81
CA GLY A 814 45.93 26.27 -2.84
C GLY A 814 46.50 26.03 -4.25
N THR A 815 46.23 26.91 -5.22
CA THR A 815 47.04 27.02 -6.46
C THR A 815 48.15 27.97 -6.20
N LYS A 816 49.35 27.41 -6.18
CA LYS A 816 50.63 28.12 -6.19
C LYS A 816 50.67 29.10 -7.31
N THR A 817 50.86 30.37 -7.00
CA THR A 817 51.50 31.32 -7.92
C THR A 817 52.97 31.40 -7.54
N CYS A 818 53.82 30.96 -8.49
CA CYS A 818 55.25 31.39 -8.52
C CYS A 818 55.38 32.87 -8.74
#